data_3bc5893f08f5116fe7288fc4e819d660
#
_entry.id   3bc5893f08f5116fe7288fc4e819d660
#
_cell.length_a   1.000
_cell.length_b   1.000
_cell.length_c   1.000
_cell.angle_alpha   90.00
_cell.angle_beta   90.00
_cell.angle_gamma   90.00
#
_symmetry.space_group_name_H-M   'P 1'
#
loop_
_entity.id
_entity.type
_entity.pdbx_description
1 polymer ?
#
loop_
_entity_poly.entity_id
_entity_poly.type
_entity_poly.pdbx_seq_one_letter_code
_entity_poly.pdbx_strand_id
1 'polypeptide(L)'
;MARVYLTAFLIAAALLLSFGVQLAEPLLKTDLGAGQTHRLEFVSTKLISSLLTGRYGLVARGEDLVIKAVEPAKEVGKVLKEETNRAATIPPLLQAPGAAGVLVPFRSPAPAFSRNIIITRDFSGAPIQTEPHIAVNPRDPRHLLVGVIDYNFGGVSAYVSFDGGETWIGPRQVKYSRDDLGSGGDPVVAFDRVGNAYFAQISLDIEEFRIGTAVSSEVVSSIVVSKSLDGGLTWSEPVSMARSGIFFRNIQYDERGRLRGSIAFTFLDKPWMAVGPDRGDPTRDAIYVTYTEFAVVWDIFYIEELVFLGNPRLETVIKLVKSSTDFSVISPPTAVSPVVVRSYGDTGQRRVVQGSQPAVARDGTVYVAWLDTLDDDSMRGLGEIRVAKSVDGGRSWSSPTRAASFNEVAFNPRNLAFRNWGSSFPQIATGPDGEVYIVFAGRPADKPLDEGDIFFVRSLDGGATWSQPQRLNDDETSRLQFFPAIAVDQRGTIHVMWGDMRDDPVETRYHIYYTRSADKGETWGFVDEVSGQRFESTRVSDAYSNPNFGFPGGRFIGDYFAIAASADDVYMVWADCRLGEFTGLSQKIAFARRSPIRSPSIFVTPPTGIAGRDVLIVGSNFQPDSNIYIELSGTVVAYTKTNEEGAFAARIFTPLTSEGQHTLAAYDQTGNFAVASFYIEFGFNNVAELLEESRTDKATLEKILARMEELVNLGNSTEASNSSASGAESSQLTSFWALIFAGALGVALGLALGLLLSRRPQK
;
A
#
# COMPACT_ATOMS: atom_id res chain seq x y z
N MET A 1 -18.06 4.26 -25.88
CA MET A 1 -16.83 3.50 -26.12
C MET A 1 -15.58 4.40 -26.09
N ALA A 2 -15.48 5.49 -26.87
CA ALA A 2 -14.30 6.38 -26.83
C ALA A 2 -13.97 6.95 -25.42
N ARG A 3 -14.97 7.34 -24.63
CA ARG A 3 -14.77 7.79 -23.25
C ARG A 3 -14.23 6.70 -22.32
N VAL A 4 -14.66 5.45 -22.50
CA VAL A 4 -14.20 4.31 -21.68
C VAL A 4 -12.73 3.97 -21.97
N TYR A 5 -12.34 4.03 -23.25
CA TYR A 5 -10.92 3.83 -23.64
C TYR A 5 -10.02 5.00 -23.21
N LEU A 6 -10.53 6.23 -23.27
CA LEU A 6 -9.80 7.41 -22.79
C LEU A 6 -9.64 7.36 -21.25
N THR A 7 -10.66 6.95 -20.53
CA THR A 7 -10.61 6.77 -19.06
C THR A 7 -9.65 5.65 -18.68
N ALA A 8 -9.67 4.50 -19.36
CA ALA A 8 -8.72 3.41 -19.12
C ALA A 8 -7.29 3.80 -19.45
N PHE A 9 -7.08 4.57 -20.51
CA PHE A 9 -5.76 5.07 -20.90
C PHE A 9 -5.24 6.14 -19.92
N LEU A 10 -6.11 7.05 -19.46
CA LEU A 10 -5.73 8.08 -18.48
C LEU A 10 -5.54 7.52 -17.07
N ILE A 11 -6.28 6.46 -16.70
CA ILE A 11 -6.01 5.69 -15.47
C ILE A 11 -4.66 4.99 -15.57
N ALA A 12 -4.33 4.36 -16.69
CA ALA A 12 -3.00 3.80 -16.94
C ALA A 12 -1.92 4.89 -16.94
N ALA A 13 -2.20 6.06 -17.50
CA ALA A 13 -1.32 7.22 -17.48
C ALA A 13 -1.16 7.81 -16.07
N ALA A 14 -2.24 7.94 -15.30
CA ALA A 14 -2.19 8.37 -13.90
C ALA A 14 -1.45 7.35 -13.02
N LEU A 15 -1.65 6.07 -13.27
CA LEU A 15 -0.91 4.97 -12.63
C LEU A 15 0.60 5.08 -12.92
N LEU A 16 0.98 5.23 -14.17
CA LEU A 16 2.39 5.39 -14.56
C LEU A 16 3.00 6.68 -14.01
N LEU A 17 2.18 7.69 -13.72
CA LEU A 17 2.62 9.01 -13.26
C LEU A 17 2.79 9.10 -11.74
N SER A 18 1.97 8.39 -10.96
CA SER A 18 2.22 8.19 -9.53
C SER A 18 3.53 7.43 -9.29
N PHE A 19 4.07 6.76 -10.31
CA PHE A 19 5.30 5.98 -10.24
C PHE A 19 6.57 6.69 -10.70
N GLY A 20 6.48 7.98 -11.08
CA GLY A 20 7.64 8.67 -11.62
C GLY A 20 8.15 8.09 -12.96
N VAL A 21 7.33 7.30 -13.66
CA VAL A 21 7.60 6.86 -15.03
C VAL A 21 7.11 7.95 -15.96
N GLN A 22 8.04 8.58 -16.68
CA GLN A 22 7.71 9.51 -17.75
C GLN A 22 6.89 8.80 -18.83
N LEU A 23 5.59 9.07 -18.89
CA LEU A 23 4.87 9.04 -20.15
C LEU A 23 5.11 10.39 -20.81
N ALA A 24 6.20 10.48 -21.58
CA ALA A 24 6.33 11.54 -22.53
C ALA A 24 5.30 11.30 -23.64
N GLU A 25 4.43 12.23 -23.76
CA GLU A 25 3.52 12.51 -24.84
C GLU A 25 3.50 11.64 -26.10
N PRO A 26 2.32 11.09 -26.44
CA PRO A 26 1.92 11.00 -27.82
C PRO A 26 0.57 11.69 -28.14
N LEU A 27 0.06 12.62 -27.30
CA LEU A 27 -1.33 13.08 -27.49
C LEU A 27 -1.50 14.51 -28.02
N LEU A 28 -0.44 15.21 -28.36
CA LEU A 28 -0.53 16.56 -28.96
C LEU A 28 0.25 16.66 -30.28
N LYS A 29 0.08 15.70 -31.20
CA LYS A 29 0.24 16.00 -32.60
C LYS A 29 -1.11 16.34 -33.18
N THR A 30 -1.57 17.55 -32.95
CA THR A 30 -2.45 18.20 -33.91
C THR A 30 -1.54 18.83 -34.95
N ASP A 31 -1.54 18.27 -36.16
CA ASP A 31 -1.02 18.93 -37.33
C ASP A 31 -1.77 20.28 -37.51
N LEU A 32 -1.20 21.32 -36.92
CA LEU A 32 -1.49 22.68 -37.33
C LEU A 32 -0.64 22.96 -38.56
N GLY A 33 -1.31 23.18 -39.68
CA GLY A 33 -0.71 23.37 -40.99
C GLY A 33 0.54 24.26 -41.00
N ALA A 34 1.40 24.02 -41.98
CA ALA A 34 2.75 24.54 -42.19
C ALA A 34 2.94 26.03 -41.88
N GLY A 35 3.06 26.40 -40.63
CA GLY A 35 3.52 27.63 -40.07
C GLY A 35 4.24 27.28 -38.80
N GLN A 36 5.51 27.62 -38.71
CA GLN A 36 6.44 27.31 -37.64
C GLN A 36 5.78 27.11 -36.28
N THR A 37 5.57 25.88 -35.88
CA THR A 37 5.10 25.51 -34.55
C THR A 37 6.25 25.69 -33.56
N HIS A 38 6.27 26.79 -32.83
CA HIS A 38 7.07 26.85 -31.62
C HIS A 38 6.38 26.01 -30.56
N ARG A 39 6.93 24.86 -30.30
CA ARG A 39 6.49 23.93 -29.29
C ARG A 39 6.84 24.49 -27.93
N LEU A 40 5.85 24.94 -27.18
CA LEU A 40 6.02 25.22 -25.74
C LEU A 40 6.08 23.87 -25.04
N GLU A 41 7.30 23.40 -24.75
CA GLU A 41 7.48 22.21 -23.95
C GLU A 41 7.35 22.57 -22.47
N PHE A 42 6.23 22.16 -21.87
CA PHE A 42 5.98 22.40 -20.47
C PHE A 42 6.55 21.25 -19.64
N VAL A 43 7.23 21.61 -18.56
CA VAL A 43 7.51 20.67 -17.48
C VAL A 43 6.18 20.43 -16.78
N SER A 44 5.62 19.25 -16.96
CA SER A 44 4.39 18.84 -16.28
C SER A 44 4.56 18.97 -14.77
N THR A 45 3.54 19.46 -14.07
CA THR A 45 3.50 19.49 -12.61
C THR A 45 3.67 18.10 -11.97
N LYS A 46 3.41 17.04 -12.72
CA LYS A 46 3.70 15.65 -12.36
C LYS A 46 5.18 15.37 -12.07
N LEU A 47 6.05 16.17 -12.65
CA LEU A 47 7.48 16.11 -12.38
C LEU A 47 7.87 16.84 -11.08
N ILE A 48 6.93 17.48 -10.36
CA ILE A 48 7.31 18.28 -9.20
C ILE A 48 8.01 17.43 -8.15
N SER A 49 7.51 16.26 -7.81
CA SER A 49 8.23 15.34 -6.92
C SER A 49 9.55 14.85 -7.52
N SER A 50 9.60 14.64 -8.84
CA SER A 50 10.81 14.30 -9.59
C SER A 50 11.76 15.46 -9.75
N LEU A 51 11.24 16.69 -9.92
CA LEU A 51 11.98 17.95 -9.91
C LEU A 51 12.65 18.20 -8.57
N LEU A 52 11.93 17.93 -7.48
CA LEU A 52 12.42 18.05 -6.12
C LEU A 52 13.60 17.10 -5.86
N THR A 53 13.61 15.93 -6.51
CA THR A 53 14.61 14.90 -6.28
C THR A 53 15.89 15.05 -7.08
N GLY A 54 15.94 16.02 -8.02
CA GLY A 54 17.10 16.22 -8.87
C GLY A 54 17.42 15.03 -9.81
N ARG A 55 16.60 13.99 -9.80
CA ARG A 55 16.85 12.73 -10.53
C ARG A 55 16.68 12.87 -12.05
N TYR A 56 15.92 13.88 -12.48
CA TYR A 56 15.74 14.25 -13.88
C TYR A 56 16.40 15.59 -14.11
N GLY A 57 17.69 15.70 -13.82
CA GLY A 57 18.58 16.68 -14.40
C GLY A 57 18.03 18.09 -14.73
N LEU A 58 16.97 18.55 -14.05
CA LEU A 58 16.55 19.94 -14.08
C LEU A 58 17.50 20.80 -13.21
N VAL A 59 18.71 20.31 -13.07
CA VAL A 59 19.90 21.15 -13.05
C VAL A 59 20.11 21.58 -14.50
N ALA A 60 19.11 22.23 -15.08
CA ALA A 60 19.29 22.81 -16.38
C ALA A 60 20.23 23.99 -16.19
N ARG A 61 21.43 23.85 -16.68
CA ARG A 61 22.16 25.00 -17.24
C ARG A 61 21.22 25.56 -18.31
N GLY A 62 21.00 26.87 -18.31
CA GLY A 62 19.96 27.55 -19.10
C GLY A 62 19.96 27.34 -20.62
N GLU A 63 20.70 26.37 -21.16
CA GLU A 63 20.75 26.02 -22.57
C GLU A 63 20.12 24.65 -22.87
N ASP A 64 19.76 23.83 -21.86
CA ASP A 64 19.34 22.43 -22.02
C ASP A 64 17.88 22.15 -21.62
N LEU A 65 17.02 23.14 -21.57
CA LEU A 65 15.57 22.96 -21.44
C LEU A 65 14.89 22.50 -22.74
N VAL A 66 15.64 21.97 -23.65
CA VAL A 66 15.14 21.06 -24.67
C VAL A 66 15.09 19.68 -24.03
N ILE A 67 13.98 19.37 -23.36
CA ILE A 67 13.66 17.95 -23.10
C ILE A 67 13.56 17.33 -24.49
N LYS A 68 14.66 16.74 -24.98
CA LYS A 68 14.58 15.84 -26.10
C LYS A 68 13.56 14.80 -25.68
N ALA A 69 12.43 14.77 -26.35
CA ALA A 69 11.47 13.67 -26.21
C ALA A 69 12.25 12.39 -26.53
N VAL A 70 12.77 11.75 -25.49
CA VAL A 70 13.29 10.41 -25.60
C VAL A 70 12.08 9.57 -25.99
N GLU A 71 12.19 8.81 -27.10
CA GLU A 71 11.08 7.98 -27.56
C GLU A 71 10.64 7.07 -26.40
N PRO A 72 9.50 7.32 -25.75
CA PRO A 72 9.19 6.74 -24.44
C PRO A 72 8.94 5.24 -24.50
N ALA A 73 8.41 4.77 -25.62
CA ALA A 73 8.03 3.38 -25.80
C ALA A 73 9.22 2.41 -25.89
N LYS A 74 10.39 2.87 -26.35
CA LYS A 74 11.57 2.00 -26.46
C LYS A 74 12.36 1.94 -25.15
N GLU A 75 12.42 3.02 -24.39
CA GLU A 75 13.13 3.01 -23.11
C GLU A 75 12.33 2.34 -22.00
N VAL A 76 11.02 2.55 -21.92
CA VAL A 76 10.16 1.81 -20.96
C VAL A 76 10.24 0.30 -21.26
N GLY A 77 10.17 -0.12 -22.52
CA GLY A 77 10.33 -1.51 -22.90
C GLY A 77 11.74 -2.06 -22.61
N LYS A 78 12.78 -1.21 -22.66
CA LYS A 78 14.15 -1.58 -22.35
C LYS A 78 14.38 -1.67 -20.84
N VAL A 79 13.88 -0.71 -20.07
CA VAL A 79 13.92 -0.74 -18.59
C VAL A 79 13.14 -1.92 -18.04
N LEU A 80 11.94 -2.20 -18.55
CA LEU A 80 11.17 -3.38 -18.15
C LEU A 80 11.89 -4.69 -18.53
N LYS A 81 12.54 -4.76 -19.71
CA LYS A 81 13.34 -5.92 -20.09
C LYS A 81 14.62 -6.07 -19.26
N GLU A 82 15.29 -4.98 -18.93
CA GLU A 82 16.49 -5.01 -18.08
C GLU A 82 16.13 -5.37 -16.63
N GLU A 83 15.01 -4.91 -16.11
CA GLU A 83 14.50 -5.27 -14.78
C GLU A 83 13.98 -6.71 -14.74
N THR A 84 13.30 -7.19 -15.78
CA THR A 84 12.89 -8.60 -15.90
C THR A 84 14.11 -9.51 -16.01
N ASN A 85 15.16 -9.10 -16.72
CA ASN A 85 16.41 -9.84 -16.79
C ASN A 85 17.22 -9.77 -15.49
N ARG A 86 17.12 -8.69 -14.69
CA ARG A 86 17.71 -8.64 -13.35
C ARG A 86 16.96 -9.53 -12.36
N ALA A 87 15.65 -9.61 -12.44
CA ALA A 87 14.86 -10.55 -11.67
C ALA A 87 15.17 -12.02 -12.01
N ALA A 88 15.54 -12.29 -13.27
CA ALA A 88 15.96 -13.62 -13.73
C ALA A 88 17.37 -14.03 -13.28
N THR A 89 18.17 -13.11 -12.73
CA THR A 89 19.51 -13.38 -12.20
C THR A 89 19.57 -13.50 -10.69
N ILE A 90 18.44 -13.74 -10.01
CA ILE A 90 18.44 -14.17 -8.60
C ILE A 90 19.18 -15.52 -8.54
N PRO A 91 20.22 -15.64 -7.70
CA PRO A 91 20.98 -16.90 -7.62
C PRO A 91 20.04 -18.08 -7.30
N PRO A 92 20.24 -19.26 -7.91
CA PRO A 92 19.39 -20.43 -7.71
C PRO A 92 19.39 -21.01 -6.27
N LEU A 93 20.02 -20.34 -5.33
CA LEU A 93 20.13 -20.74 -3.92
C LEU A 93 18.83 -20.61 -3.10
N LEU A 94 17.78 -20.00 -3.64
CA LEU A 94 16.47 -19.89 -2.95
C LEU A 94 15.40 -20.81 -3.55
N GLN A 95 15.72 -21.58 -4.57
CA GLN A 95 14.86 -22.69 -4.99
C GLN A 95 15.27 -23.94 -4.23
N ALA A 96 14.75 -24.12 -3.03
CA ALA A 96 14.76 -25.45 -2.40
C ALA A 96 13.94 -26.39 -3.31
N PRO A 97 14.52 -27.49 -3.83
CA PRO A 97 13.80 -28.41 -4.69
C PRO A 97 12.64 -29.00 -3.87
N GLY A 98 11.42 -28.77 -4.29
CA GLY A 98 10.24 -29.41 -3.72
C GLY A 98 9.35 -28.58 -2.79
N ALA A 99 9.66 -27.31 -2.54
CA ALA A 99 8.80 -26.46 -1.74
C ALA A 99 7.92 -25.53 -2.63
N ALA A 100 7.06 -26.10 -3.44
CA ALA A 100 5.80 -25.45 -3.77
C ALA A 100 4.88 -25.53 -2.54
N GLY A 101 5.43 -25.29 -1.36
CA GLY A 101 4.71 -25.33 -0.11
C GLY A 101 4.11 -23.98 0.19
N VAL A 102 2.99 -24.00 0.85
CA VAL A 102 2.38 -22.85 1.53
C VAL A 102 3.48 -21.99 2.16
N LEU A 103 3.51 -20.72 1.80
CA LEU A 103 4.33 -19.73 2.46
C LEU A 103 3.86 -19.56 3.90
N VAL A 104 4.41 -20.37 4.78
CA VAL A 104 4.21 -20.19 6.22
C VAL A 104 5.04 -18.99 6.63
N PRO A 105 4.44 -17.84 6.99
CA PRO A 105 5.21 -16.73 7.53
C PRO A 105 6.00 -17.24 8.73
N PHE A 106 7.32 -17.06 8.71
CA PHE A 106 8.14 -17.38 9.87
C PHE A 106 7.75 -16.44 11.00
N ARG A 107 6.99 -16.91 11.96
CA ARG A 107 6.68 -16.19 13.17
C ARG A 107 7.85 -16.28 14.13
N SER A 108 8.65 -15.25 14.19
CA SER A 108 9.51 -15.06 15.35
C SER A 108 8.65 -14.77 16.59
N PRO A 109 8.95 -15.31 17.73
CA PRO A 109 8.28 -14.95 18.96
C PRO A 109 8.55 -13.46 19.28
N ALA A 110 7.63 -12.58 18.93
CA ALA A 110 7.48 -11.28 19.52
C ALA A 110 6.19 -11.36 20.34
N PRO A 111 6.26 -11.64 21.63
CA PRO A 111 5.08 -11.98 22.43
C PRO A 111 4.11 -10.81 22.62
N ALA A 112 4.52 -9.59 22.28
CA ALA A 112 3.76 -8.38 22.56
C ALA A 112 2.69 -8.03 21.52
N PHE A 113 2.63 -8.73 20.36
CA PHE A 113 1.72 -8.39 19.26
C PHE A 113 1.02 -9.60 18.67
N SER A 114 -0.12 -9.33 18.02
CA SER A 114 -0.85 -10.34 17.27
C SER A 114 -0.02 -10.91 16.12
N ARG A 115 -0.40 -12.07 15.60
CA ARG A 115 0.01 -12.48 14.25
C ARG A 115 -0.37 -11.38 13.25
N ASN A 116 0.38 -11.22 12.19
CA ASN A 116 0.03 -10.25 11.16
C ASN A 116 -1.04 -10.81 10.22
N ILE A 117 -1.91 -9.92 9.75
CA ILE A 117 -2.93 -10.23 8.74
C ILE A 117 -2.68 -9.35 7.54
N ILE A 118 -2.70 -9.93 6.34
CA ILE A 118 -2.79 -9.16 5.11
C ILE A 118 -4.25 -8.80 4.91
N ILE A 119 -4.57 -7.50 4.93
CA ILE A 119 -5.97 -7.03 4.88
C ILE A 119 -6.46 -6.75 3.47
N THR A 120 -5.56 -6.52 2.53
CA THR A 120 -5.89 -6.19 1.14
C THR A 120 -6.00 -7.44 0.28
N ARG A 121 -6.78 -7.35 -0.80
CA ARG A 121 -7.12 -8.47 -1.68
C ARG A 121 -6.82 -8.14 -3.12
N ASP A 122 -6.60 -9.18 -3.95
CA ASP A 122 -6.35 -9.05 -5.37
C ASP A 122 -7.61 -9.35 -6.19
N PHE A 123 -7.96 -8.42 -7.06
CA PHE A 123 -9.06 -8.53 -8.00
C PHE A 123 -8.62 -8.30 -9.45
N SER A 124 -7.34 -8.06 -9.67
CA SER A 124 -6.77 -7.81 -11.00
C SER A 124 -5.36 -8.39 -11.09
N GLY A 125 -4.71 -8.24 -12.25
CA GLY A 125 -3.30 -8.59 -12.44
C GLY A 125 -2.30 -7.59 -11.83
N ALA A 126 -2.78 -6.57 -11.07
CA ALA A 126 -1.94 -5.59 -10.38
C ALA A 126 -2.09 -5.74 -8.85
N PRO A 127 -1.41 -6.73 -8.24
CA PRO A 127 -1.57 -7.10 -6.83
C PRO A 127 -0.86 -6.12 -5.88
N ILE A 128 -1.20 -4.83 -5.98
CA ILE A 128 -0.44 -3.75 -5.39
C ILE A 128 -1.34 -2.81 -4.63
N GLN A 129 -1.05 -2.63 -3.35
CA GLN A 129 -1.62 -1.61 -2.50
C GLN A 129 -0.49 -0.91 -1.72
N THR A 130 -0.66 0.39 -1.46
CA THR A 130 0.36 1.19 -0.78
C THR A 130 -0.25 2.35 0.00
N GLU A 131 0.59 3.09 0.73
CA GLU A 131 0.22 4.27 1.52
C GLU A 131 -0.97 4.03 2.45
N PRO A 132 -0.88 3.04 3.35
CA PRO A 132 -1.96 2.78 4.27
C PRO A 132 -2.08 3.89 5.32
N HIS A 133 -3.31 4.36 5.56
CA HIS A 133 -3.65 5.18 6.72
C HIS A 133 -4.75 4.51 7.53
N ILE A 134 -4.61 4.48 8.87
CA ILE A 134 -5.56 3.84 9.77
C ILE A 134 -6.18 4.83 10.75
N ALA A 135 -7.46 4.67 11.02
CA ALA A 135 -8.18 5.37 12.07
C ALA A 135 -8.99 4.40 12.92
N VAL A 136 -9.14 4.72 14.21
CA VAL A 136 -10.00 4.00 15.16
C VAL A 136 -11.18 4.88 15.53
N ASN A 137 -12.38 4.30 15.53
CA ASN A 137 -13.59 5.00 15.93
C ASN A 137 -13.54 5.34 17.44
N PRO A 138 -13.62 6.61 17.83
CA PRO A 138 -13.53 6.98 19.25
C PRO A 138 -14.68 6.46 20.10
N ARG A 139 -15.79 6.00 19.49
CA ARG A 139 -16.96 5.44 20.18
C ARG A 139 -16.94 3.91 20.28
N ASP A 140 -16.26 3.25 19.37
CA ASP A 140 -16.09 1.79 19.39
C ASP A 140 -14.65 1.46 18.94
N PRO A 141 -13.75 1.14 19.87
CA PRO A 141 -12.35 0.85 19.54
C PRO A 141 -12.18 -0.42 18.71
N ARG A 142 -13.22 -1.24 18.52
CA ARG A 142 -13.21 -2.39 17.62
C ARG A 142 -13.51 -2.00 16.17
N HIS A 143 -14.02 -0.79 15.95
CA HIS A 143 -14.30 -0.29 14.62
C HIS A 143 -13.09 0.47 14.08
N LEU A 144 -12.43 -0.15 13.08
CA LEU A 144 -11.23 0.32 12.44
C LEU A 144 -11.51 0.63 10.97
N LEU A 145 -10.86 1.66 10.45
CA LEU A 145 -10.92 2.06 9.05
C LEU A 145 -9.51 2.21 8.50
N VAL A 146 -9.23 1.60 7.36
CA VAL A 146 -7.97 1.73 6.63
C VAL A 146 -8.25 2.25 5.23
N GLY A 147 -7.55 3.32 4.83
CA GLY A 147 -7.49 3.82 3.46
C GLY A 147 -6.19 3.40 2.80
N VAL A 148 -6.23 3.04 1.52
CA VAL A 148 -5.07 2.60 0.74
C VAL A 148 -5.13 3.12 -0.69
N ILE A 149 -3.99 3.33 -1.34
CA ILE A 149 -3.94 3.34 -2.80
C ILE A 149 -4.11 1.89 -3.25
N ASP A 150 -5.06 1.63 -4.15
CA ASP A 150 -5.39 0.30 -4.62
C ASP A 150 -5.35 0.21 -6.14
N TYR A 151 -4.29 -0.37 -6.66
CA TYR A 151 -4.07 -0.47 -8.10
C TYR A 151 -4.96 -1.51 -8.79
N ASN A 152 -5.66 -2.37 -8.04
CA ASN A 152 -6.71 -3.20 -8.62
C ASN A 152 -7.80 -2.37 -9.31
N PHE A 153 -8.03 -1.14 -8.85
CA PHE A 153 -9.11 -0.27 -9.32
C PHE A 153 -8.61 1.06 -9.90
N GLY A 154 -7.30 1.29 -9.89
CA GLY A 154 -6.72 2.55 -10.37
C GLY A 154 -7.08 3.76 -9.53
N GLY A 155 -7.21 3.59 -8.20
CA GLY A 155 -7.61 4.65 -7.29
C GLY A 155 -7.31 4.31 -5.84
N VAL A 156 -8.21 4.70 -4.96
CA VAL A 156 -8.13 4.44 -3.53
C VAL A 156 -9.28 3.54 -3.07
N SER A 157 -9.03 2.76 -2.04
CA SER A 157 -10.01 1.86 -1.43
C SER A 157 -10.00 1.98 0.08
N ALA A 158 -11.15 1.73 0.70
CA ALA A 158 -11.30 1.59 2.14
C ALA A 158 -11.46 0.11 2.53
N TYR A 159 -10.86 -0.25 3.66
CA TYR A 159 -11.05 -1.54 4.33
C TYR A 159 -11.52 -1.27 5.75
N VAL A 160 -12.53 -2.02 6.20
CA VAL A 160 -13.23 -1.77 7.47
C VAL A 160 -13.22 -3.04 8.31
N SER A 161 -12.99 -2.89 9.60
CA SER A 161 -13.19 -3.94 10.60
C SER A 161 -14.12 -3.44 11.70
N PHE A 162 -15.06 -4.29 12.15
CA PHE A 162 -15.95 -4.02 13.28
C PHE A 162 -15.65 -4.88 14.51
N ASP A 163 -14.58 -5.66 14.46
CA ASP A 163 -14.18 -6.62 15.49
C ASP A 163 -12.74 -6.42 15.98
N GLY A 164 -12.20 -5.22 15.78
CA GLY A 164 -10.85 -4.85 16.20
C GLY A 164 -9.75 -5.41 15.30
N GLY A 165 -10.05 -5.72 14.04
CA GLY A 165 -9.09 -6.22 13.07
C GLY A 165 -9.00 -7.74 12.98
N GLU A 166 -9.93 -8.49 13.59
CA GLU A 166 -10.03 -9.95 13.39
C GLU A 166 -10.41 -10.25 11.95
N THR A 167 -11.44 -9.53 11.44
CA THR A 167 -11.92 -9.65 10.06
C THR A 167 -12.00 -8.28 9.39
N TRP A 168 -11.85 -8.27 8.06
CA TRP A 168 -11.83 -7.07 7.26
C TRP A 168 -12.78 -7.15 6.07
N ILE A 169 -13.58 -6.13 5.92
CA ILE A 169 -14.51 -5.94 4.81
C ILE A 169 -13.88 -4.96 3.82
N GLY A 170 -13.77 -5.31 2.57
CA GLY A 170 -13.21 -4.46 1.51
C GLY A 170 -12.72 -5.28 0.33
N PRO A 171 -12.25 -4.59 -0.72
CA PRO A 171 -12.15 -3.13 -0.85
C PRO A 171 -13.51 -2.46 -1.01
N ARG A 172 -13.65 -1.27 -0.45
CA ARG A 172 -14.75 -0.35 -0.71
C ARG A 172 -14.18 0.83 -1.48
N GLN A 173 -14.53 0.95 -2.75
CA GLN A 173 -14.04 2.04 -3.60
C GLN A 173 -14.54 3.37 -3.10
N VAL A 174 -13.63 4.35 -2.98
CA VAL A 174 -13.95 5.74 -2.68
C VAL A 174 -13.79 6.53 -3.97
N LYS A 175 -14.85 7.22 -4.37
CA LYS A 175 -14.89 7.98 -5.62
C LYS A 175 -13.94 9.18 -5.56
N TYR A 176 -13.34 9.53 -6.69
CA TYR A 176 -12.73 10.83 -6.92
C TYR A 176 -13.79 11.85 -7.38
N SER A 177 -13.46 13.12 -7.51
CA SER A 177 -14.40 14.16 -7.95
C SER A 177 -15.06 13.80 -9.27
N ARG A 178 -16.37 14.00 -9.36
CA ARG A 178 -17.18 13.62 -10.54
C ARG A 178 -16.71 14.29 -11.83
N ASP A 179 -16.19 15.50 -11.71
CA ASP A 179 -15.73 16.32 -12.85
C ASP A 179 -14.26 16.04 -13.19
N ASP A 180 -13.54 15.28 -12.37
CA ASP A 180 -12.14 14.93 -12.57
C ASP A 180 -12.00 13.60 -13.33
N LEU A 181 -10.80 13.32 -13.83
CA LEU A 181 -10.50 12.17 -14.67
C LEU A 181 -10.05 10.93 -13.90
N GLY A 182 -9.55 11.08 -12.67
CA GLY A 182 -9.02 9.96 -11.88
C GLY A 182 -8.63 10.32 -10.46
N SER A 183 -8.17 9.31 -9.72
CA SER A 183 -7.59 9.47 -8.39
C SER A 183 -6.08 9.65 -8.47
N GLY A 184 -5.53 10.51 -7.63
CA GLY A 184 -4.09 10.76 -7.50
C GLY A 184 -3.42 10.06 -6.32
N GLY A 185 -4.20 9.38 -5.44
CA GLY A 185 -3.67 8.70 -4.28
C GLY A 185 -3.71 9.51 -2.97
N ASP A 186 -2.72 9.31 -2.11
CA ASP A 186 -2.53 9.92 -0.79
C ASP A 186 -3.78 9.78 0.13
N PRO A 187 -4.27 8.57 0.41
CA PRO A 187 -5.46 8.37 1.22
C PRO A 187 -5.20 8.69 2.69
N VAL A 188 -6.09 9.47 3.29
CA VAL A 188 -6.09 9.74 4.74
C VAL A 188 -7.49 9.55 5.29
N VAL A 189 -7.64 8.76 6.34
CA VAL A 189 -8.93 8.46 6.97
C VAL A 189 -9.02 9.00 8.39
N ALA A 190 -10.23 9.37 8.81
CA ALA A 190 -10.48 9.85 10.18
C ALA A 190 -11.92 9.54 10.58
N PHE A 191 -12.18 9.59 11.90
CA PHE A 191 -13.51 9.61 12.48
C PHE A 191 -13.77 10.92 13.24
N ASP A 192 -15.02 11.37 13.24
CA ASP A 192 -15.44 12.38 14.17
C ASP A 192 -15.85 11.74 15.54
N ARG A 193 -16.09 12.59 16.55
CA ARG A 193 -16.45 12.14 17.92
C ARG A 193 -17.77 11.39 17.98
N VAL A 194 -18.62 11.47 16.94
CA VAL A 194 -19.89 10.74 16.89
C VAL A 194 -19.83 9.46 16.06
N GLY A 195 -18.66 9.18 15.44
CA GLY A 195 -18.37 7.93 14.74
C GLY A 195 -18.63 7.98 13.24
N ASN A 196 -18.87 9.13 12.62
CA ASN A 196 -18.87 9.24 11.16
C ASN A 196 -17.43 9.14 10.64
N ALA A 197 -17.27 8.47 9.51
CA ALA A 197 -15.98 8.29 8.87
C ALA A 197 -15.76 9.29 7.73
N TYR A 198 -14.50 9.70 7.54
CA TYR A 198 -14.05 10.62 6.49
C TYR A 198 -12.86 10.03 5.75
N PHE A 199 -12.80 10.30 4.45
CA PHE A 199 -11.75 9.83 3.57
C PHE A 199 -11.28 10.98 2.68
N ALA A 200 -10.04 11.43 2.84
CA ALA A 200 -9.40 12.43 2.00
C ALA A 200 -8.51 11.76 0.96
N GLN A 201 -8.42 12.33 -0.24
CA GLN A 201 -7.56 11.88 -1.33
C GLN A 201 -7.27 13.00 -2.31
N ILE A 202 -6.32 12.77 -3.22
CA ILE A 202 -6.11 13.60 -4.41
C ILE A 202 -7.02 13.10 -5.53
N SER A 203 -7.65 14.03 -6.23
CA SER A 203 -8.37 13.81 -7.49
C SER A 203 -7.66 14.56 -8.61
N LEU A 204 -7.59 14.00 -9.81
CA LEU A 204 -6.79 14.52 -10.92
C LEU A 204 -7.66 14.85 -12.15
N ASP A 205 -7.34 15.98 -12.78
CA ASP A 205 -7.97 16.43 -14.02
C ASP A 205 -6.92 17.07 -14.95
N ILE A 206 -7.33 17.47 -16.14
CA ILE A 206 -6.53 18.21 -17.10
C ILE A 206 -7.22 19.52 -17.42
N GLU A 207 -6.50 20.62 -17.26
CA GLU A 207 -6.97 21.97 -17.61
C GLU A 207 -6.22 22.49 -18.82
N GLU A 208 -6.97 23.01 -19.81
CA GLU A 208 -6.41 23.62 -21.00
C GLU A 208 -6.19 25.13 -20.78
N PHE A 209 -5.15 25.68 -21.39
CA PHE A 209 -4.90 27.11 -21.37
C PHE A 209 -4.43 27.62 -22.74
N ARG A 210 -4.59 28.93 -22.93
CA ARG A 210 -4.20 29.63 -24.17
C ARG A 210 -3.40 30.86 -23.88
N ILE A 211 -2.31 31.04 -24.62
CA ILE A 211 -1.53 32.30 -24.66
C ILE A 211 -1.41 32.70 -26.13
N GLY A 212 -2.12 33.73 -26.53
CA GLY A 212 -2.22 34.14 -27.95
C GLY A 212 -2.81 32.99 -28.79
N THR A 213 -2.05 32.47 -29.75
CA THR A 213 -2.43 31.35 -30.62
C THR A 213 -1.96 29.98 -30.06
N ALA A 214 -1.10 29.99 -29.05
CA ALA A 214 -0.63 28.76 -28.43
C ALA A 214 -1.68 28.17 -27.46
N VAL A 215 -2.00 26.90 -27.62
CA VAL A 215 -2.88 26.13 -26.73
C VAL A 215 -2.08 24.99 -26.14
N SER A 216 -2.19 24.77 -24.86
CA SER A 216 -1.59 23.65 -24.15
C SER A 216 -2.49 23.20 -23.01
N SER A 217 -2.15 22.09 -22.38
CA SER A 217 -2.89 21.53 -21.24
C SER A 217 -1.93 21.13 -20.13
N GLU A 218 -2.39 21.18 -18.89
CA GLU A 218 -1.64 20.78 -17.72
C GLU A 218 -2.50 19.97 -16.76
N VAL A 219 -1.87 19.05 -16.01
CA VAL A 219 -2.57 18.29 -14.98
C VAL A 219 -2.80 19.16 -13.77
N VAL A 220 -4.03 19.18 -13.32
CA VAL A 220 -4.47 19.84 -12.11
C VAL A 220 -4.96 18.83 -11.11
N SER A 221 -4.91 19.17 -9.83
CA SER A 221 -5.32 18.32 -8.73
C SER A 221 -6.36 18.98 -7.86
N SER A 222 -7.24 18.17 -7.28
CA SER A 222 -8.18 18.60 -6.24
C SER A 222 -7.92 17.78 -4.99
N ILE A 223 -7.96 18.41 -3.83
CA ILE A 223 -8.05 17.70 -2.56
C ILE A 223 -9.52 17.51 -2.24
N VAL A 224 -9.95 16.27 -2.15
CA VAL A 224 -11.36 15.93 -1.95
C VAL A 224 -11.56 15.09 -0.69
N VAL A 225 -12.72 15.26 -0.05
CA VAL A 225 -13.11 14.51 1.14
C VAL A 225 -14.48 13.89 0.94
N SER A 226 -14.60 12.60 1.19
CA SER A 226 -15.85 11.85 1.22
C SER A 226 -16.23 11.52 2.66
N LYS A 227 -17.52 11.39 2.93
CA LYS A 227 -18.10 11.03 4.22
C LYS A 227 -18.84 9.70 4.15
N SER A 228 -18.71 8.90 5.18
CA SER A 228 -19.50 7.68 5.39
C SER A 228 -20.29 7.79 6.70
N LEU A 229 -21.56 7.37 6.65
CA LEU A 229 -22.48 7.32 7.80
C LEU A 229 -22.71 5.88 8.30
N ASP A 230 -22.18 4.89 7.59
CA ASP A 230 -22.30 3.46 7.86
C ASP A 230 -20.96 2.81 8.23
N GLY A 231 -20.04 3.65 8.73
CA GLY A 231 -18.75 3.19 9.24
C GLY A 231 -17.70 2.86 8.17
N GLY A 232 -17.83 3.39 6.96
CA GLY A 232 -16.87 3.18 5.88
C GLY A 232 -17.30 2.14 4.85
N LEU A 233 -18.50 1.58 4.96
CA LEU A 233 -19.02 0.60 4.00
C LEU A 233 -19.48 1.26 2.71
N THR A 234 -20.09 2.45 2.79
CA THR A 234 -20.44 3.28 1.63
C THR A 234 -20.01 4.73 1.83
N TRP A 235 -19.74 5.42 0.73
CA TRP A 235 -19.17 6.76 0.72
C TRP A 235 -20.03 7.74 -0.07
N SER A 236 -20.16 8.96 0.45
CA SER A 236 -20.80 10.07 -0.27
C SER A 236 -20.01 10.42 -1.54
N GLU A 237 -20.63 11.17 -2.45
CA GLU A 237 -19.87 11.89 -3.45
C GLU A 237 -18.83 12.78 -2.76
N PRO A 238 -17.59 12.87 -3.29
CA PRO A 238 -16.53 13.66 -2.69
C PRO A 238 -16.81 15.15 -2.81
N VAL A 239 -16.40 15.89 -1.80
CA VAL A 239 -16.48 17.35 -1.75
C VAL A 239 -15.08 17.92 -1.93
N SER A 240 -14.90 18.83 -2.87
CA SER A 240 -13.62 19.51 -3.11
C SER A 240 -13.32 20.50 -1.99
N MET A 241 -12.21 20.28 -1.29
CA MET A 241 -11.70 21.21 -0.28
C MET A 241 -10.85 22.29 -0.92
N ALA A 242 -10.07 21.92 -1.93
CA ALA A 242 -9.23 22.83 -2.70
C ALA A 242 -8.98 22.26 -4.08
N ARG A 243 -8.79 23.13 -5.08
CA ARG A 243 -8.44 22.76 -6.44
C ARG A 243 -7.27 23.61 -6.91
N SER A 244 -6.32 22.98 -7.55
CA SER A 244 -5.27 23.65 -8.31
C SER A 244 -5.80 24.16 -9.65
N GLY A 245 -5.01 24.92 -10.37
CA GLY A 245 -5.40 25.45 -11.66
C GLY A 245 -4.26 26.22 -12.30
N ILE A 246 -4.61 26.88 -13.39
CA ILE A 246 -3.69 27.70 -14.20
C ILE A 246 -4.05 29.16 -13.98
N PHE A 247 -3.11 29.93 -13.46
CA PHE A 247 -3.35 31.31 -13.06
C PHE A 247 -2.42 32.26 -13.79
N PHE A 248 -2.98 33.33 -14.36
CA PHE A 248 -2.22 34.43 -14.86
C PHE A 248 -2.00 35.47 -13.75
N ARG A 249 -0.76 35.94 -13.58
CA ARG A 249 -0.37 36.90 -12.54
C ARG A 249 0.27 38.12 -13.12
N ASN A 250 0.06 39.30 -12.51
CA ASN A 250 0.65 40.56 -12.88
C ASN A 250 0.43 40.92 -14.36
N ILE A 251 -0.80 40.72 -14.85
CA ILE A 251 -1.16 40.85 -16.25
C ILE A 251 -1.15 42.33 -16.64
N GLN A 252 -0.42 42.61 -17.72
CA GLN A 252 -0.35 43.87 -18.40
C GLN A 252 -0.39 43.63 -19.90
N TYR A 253 -0.78 44.67 -20.67
CA TYR A 253 -0.70 44.64 -22.12
C TYR A 253 0.31 45.68 -22.57
N ASP A 254 1.23 45.29 -23.44
CA ASP A 254 2.19 46.22 -24.02
C ASP A 254 1.50 47.11 -25.09
N GLU A 255 2.24 48.06 -25.63
CA GLU A 255 1.74 49.02 -26.67
C GLU A 255 1.17 48.34 -27.93
N ARG A 256 1.54 47.05 -28.14
CA ARG A 256 1.02 46.23 -29.25
C ARG A 256 -0.16 45.32 -28.82
N GLY A 257 -0.66 45.48 -27.61
CA GLY A 257 -1.76 44.65 -27.06
C GLY A 257 -1.37 43.24 -26.70
N ARG A 258 -0.08 42.91 -26.57
CA ARG A 258 0.41 41.60 -26.23
C ARG A 258 0.44 41.40 -24.71
N LEU A 259 -0.01 40.23 -24.27
CA LEU A 259 -0.07 39.85 -22.84
C LEU A 259 1.34 39.77 -22.24
N ARG A 260 1.58 40.52 -21.19
CA ARG A 260 2.78 40.49 -20.34
C ARG A 260 2.37 40.02 -18.94
N GLY A 261 3.31 39.48 -18.19
CA GLY A 261 3.08 38.97 -16.82
C GLY A 261 3.68 37.61 -16.63
N SER A 262 3.07 36.82 -15.79
CA SER A 262 3.49 35.41 -15.58
C SER A 262 2.29 34.47 -15.57
N ILE A 263 2.56 33.22 -15.91
CA ILE A 263 1.61 32.13 -15.80
C ILE A 263 2.11 31.18 -14.71
N ALA A 264 1.22 30.79 -13.82
CA ALA A 264 1.49 29.85 -12.74
C ALA A 264 0.65 28.58 -12.93
N PHE A 265 1.31 27.44 -13.01
CA PHE A 265 0.69 26.11 -12.98
C PHE A 265 0.78 25.60 -11.56
N THR A 266 -0.38 25.36 -10.93
CA THR A 266 -0.41 24.89 -9.55
C THR A 266 -0.78 23.41 -9.49
N PHE A 267 -0.26 22.74 -8.48
CA PHE A 267 -0.58 21.35 -8.13
C PHE A 267 -0.64 21.22 -6.62
N LEU A 268 -1.67 20.53 -6.11
CA LEU A 268 -1.85 20.25 -4.69
C LEU A 268 -1.42 18.83 -4.41
N ASP A 269 -0.57 18.65 -3.42
CA ASP A 269 0.07 17.36 -3.12
C ASP A 269 0.12 17.11 -1.62
N LYS A 270 0.23 15.85 -1.23
CA LYS A 270 0.35 15.38 0.15
C LYS A 270 -0.74 15.95 1.07
N PRO A 271 -2.03 15.71 0.76
CA PRO A 271 -3.08 16.06 1.70
C PRO A 271 -2.92 15.27 3.00
N TRP A 272 -3.19 15.93 4.10
CA TRP A 272 -3.36 15.27 5.37
C TRP A 272 -4.57 15.82 6.09
N MET A 273 -5.30 14.97 6.82
CA MET A 273 -6.57 15.34 7.44
C MET A 273 -6.55 15.02 8.94
N ALA A 274 -7.02 15.97 9.74
CA ALA A 274 -7.37 15.77 11.13
C ALA A 274 -8.84 16.18 11.36
N VAL A 275 -9.53 15.43 12.20
CA VAL A 275 -10.89 15.74 12.64
C VAL A 275 -10.86 15.89 14.16
N GLY A 276 -11.40 16.97 14.68
CA GLY A 276 -11.38 17.25 16.10
C GLY A 276 -12.22 18.47 16.48
N PRO A 277 -12.22 18.86 17.78
CA PRO A 277 -13.07 19.93 18.29
C PRO A 277 -12.94 21.23 17.50
N ASP A 278 -14.07 21.79 17.08
CA ASP A 278 -14.09 23.12 16.50
C ASP A 278 -13.91 24.17 17.61
N ARG A 279 -12.83 24.94 17.53
CA ARG A 279 -12.58 26.01 18.50
C ARG A 279 -13.69 27.04 18.58
N GLY A 280 -14.41 27.28 17.48
CA GLY A 280 -15.54 28.21 17.42
C GLY A 280 -16.83 27.65 18.04
N ASP A 281 -16.98 26.33 18.03
CA ASP A 281 -18.09 25.59 18.64
C ASP A 281 -17.57 24.24 19.18
N PRO A 282 -17.08 24.19 20.42
CA PRO A 282 -16.52 22.96 21.01
C PRO A 282 -17.50 21.78 21.12
N THR A 283 -18.78 22.01 20.88
CA THR A 283 -19.79 20.94 20.84
C THR A 283 -19.76 20.14 19.54
N ARG A 284 -19.08 20.66 18.51
CA ARG A 284 -18.93 20.05 17.19
C ARG A 284 -17.48 19.78 16.87
N ASP A 285 -17.27 18.86 15.95
CA ASP A 285 -15.98 18.69 15.30
C ASP A 285 -15.91 19.49 13.99
N ALA A 286 -14.69 19.79 13.58
CA ALA A 286 -14.37 20.30 12.27
C ALA A 286 -13.33 19.40 11.59
N ILE A 287 -13.31 19.46 10.29
CA ILE A 287 -12.33 18.79 9.43
C ILE A 287 -11.27 19.81 9.06
N TYR A 288 -10.01 19.48 9.27
CA TYR A 288 -8.85 20.30 8.91
C TYR A 288 -8.01 19.52 7.91
N VAL A 289 -7.86 20.06 6.71
CA VAL A 289 -7.09 19.42 5.64
C VAL A 289 -5.93 20.31 5.27
N THR A 290 -4.72 19.83 5.45
CA THR A 290 -3.49 20.50 4.98
C THR A 290 -3.00 19.86 3.69
N TYR A 291 -2.26 20.62 2.91
CA TYR A 291 -1.60 20.17 1.70
C TYR A 291 -0.47 21.13 1.33
N THR A 292 0.43 20.66 0.47
CA THR A 292 1.42 21.52 -0.19
C THR A 292 0.86 21.99 -1.51
N GLU A 293 0.83 23.31 -1.73
CA GLU A 293 0.63 23.87 -3.05
C GLU A 293 1.98 24.12 -3.69
N PHE A 294 2.20 23.46 -4.80
CA PHE A 294 3.31 23.71 -5.71
C PHE A 294 2.83 24.62 -6.82
N ALA A 295 3.62 25.64 -7.15
CA ALA A 295 3.36 26.50 -8.30
C ALA A 295 4.63 26.63 -9.15
N VAL A 296 4.57 26.16 -10.38
CA VAL A 296 5.61 26.42 -11.38
C VAL A 296 5.22 27.69 -12.11
N VAL A 297 6.00 28.73 -11.94
CA VAL A 297 5.69 30.08 -12.44
C VAL A 297 6.66 30.48 -13.54
N TRP A 298 6.11 30.84 -14.67
CA TRP A 298 6.84 31.26 -15.87
C TRP A 298 6.53 32.71 -16.21
N ASP A 299 7.54 33.49 -16.52
CA ASP A 299 7.33 34.85 -17.04
C ASP A 299 7.05 34.80 -18.54
N ILE A 300 6.06 35.59 -18.99
CA ILE A 300 5.64 35.64 -20.38
C ILE A 300 6.39 36.80 -21.06
N PHE A 301 7.10 36.49 -22.13
CA PHE A 301 7.75 37.49 -22.95
C PHE A 301 7.60 37.21 -24.44
N TYR A 302 7.92 38.17 -25.28
CA TYR A 302 7.81 38.06 -26.73
C TYR A 302 9.14 38.40 -27.39
N ILE A 303 9.47 37.63 -28.41
CA ILE A 303 10.49 37.97 -29.39
C ILE A 303 9.72 38.17 -30.70
N GLU A 304 9.72 39.39 -31.26
CA GLU A 304 8.82 39.76 -32.33
C GLU A 304 7.37 39.51 -31.99
N GLU A 305 6.68 38.65 -32.73
CA GLU A 305 5.28 38.28 -32.49
C GLU A 305 5.14 36.90 -31.83
N LEU A 306 6.26 36.23 -31.54
CA LEU A 306 6.26 34.90 -30.93
C LEU A 306 6.28 35.01 -29.40
N VAL A 307 5.41 34.22 -28.74
CA VAL A 307 5.36 34.13 -27.28
C VAL A 307 6.38 33.12 -26.77
N PHE A 308 7.08 33.51 -25.73
CA PHE A 308 8.03 32.64 -25.02
C PHE A 308 7.72 32.67 -23.53
N LEU A 309 8.03 31.54 -22.86
CA LEU A 309 8.08 31.45 -21.41
C LEU A 309 9.53 31.53 -20.95
N GLY A 310 9.78 32.35 -19.96
CA GLY A 310 11.10 32.53 -19.35
C GLY A 310 11.50 31.36 -18.47
N ASN A 311 12.58 31.53 -17.73
CA ASN A 311 13.02 30.52 -16.79
C ASN A 311 11.95 30.33 -15.70
N PRO A 312 11.57 29.06 -15.39
CA PRO A 312 10.60 28.80 -14.36
C PRO A 312 11.18 29.07 -12.96
N ARG A 313 10.29 29.39 -12.04
CA ARG A 313 10.55 29.29 -10.61
C ARG A 313 9.51 28.38 -9.97
N LEU A 314 9.93 27.59 -9.00
CA LEU A 314 9.04 26.79 -8.18
C LEU A 314 8.74 27.55 -6.89
N GLU A 315 7.46 27.73 -6.61
CA GLU A 315 6.97 28.25 -5.35
C GLU A 315 6.29 27.12 -4.59
N THR A 316 6.56 27.00 -3.29
CA THR A 316 5.90 26.02 -2.42
C THR A 316 5.36 26.69 -1.16
N VAL A 317 4.19 26.28 -0.75
CA VAL A 317 3.53 26.78 0.46
C VAL A 317 2.62 25.72 1.07
N ILE A 318 2.66 25.62 2.40
CA ILE A 318 1.71 24.80 3.13
C ILE A 318 0.42 25.58 3.32
N LYS A 319 -0.71 24.97 2.94
CA LYS A 319 -2.04 25.54 3.11
C LYS A 319 -2.93 24.64 3.93
N LEU A 320 -3.96 25.24 4.52
CA LEU A 320 -5.02 24.54 5.25
C LEU A 320 -6.39 25.03 4.79
N VAL A 321 -7.32 24.08 4.69
CA VAL A 321 -8.76 24.32 4.54
C VAL A 321 -9.46 23.71 5.76
N LYS A 322 -10.38 24.46 6.36
CA LYS A 322 -11.29 23.99 7.39
C LYS A 322 -12.67 23.73 6.78
N SER A 323 -13.30 22.61 7.16
CA SER A 323 -14.69 22.34 6.82
C SER A 323 -15.50 21.92 8.06
N SER A 324 -16.80 22.22 8.04
CA SER A 324 -17.73 21.57 8.95
C SER A 324 -17.89 20.08 8.58
N THR A 325 -18.27 19.25 9.55
CA THR A 325 -18.43 17.78 9.35
C THR A 325 -19.57 17.38 8.42
N ASP A 326 -20.45 18.32 8.07
CA ASP A 326 -21.54 18.16 7.11
C ASP A 326 -21.25 18.84 5.75
N PHE A 327 -20.05 19.42 5.59
CA PHE A 327 -19.58 20.16 4.41
C PHE A 327 -20.42 21.41 4.06
N SER A 328 -21.30 21.86 4.95
CA SER A 328 -22.12 23.06 4.71
C SER A 328 -21.31 24.37 4.73
N VAL A 329 -20.16 24.35 5.40
CA VAL A 329 -19.23 25.50 5.48
C VAL A 329 -17.82 25.02 5.21
N ILE A 330 -17.22 25.52 4.14
CA ILE A 330 -15.81 25.28 3.77
C ILE A 330 -15.09 26.61 3.72
N SER A 331 -14.00 26.74 4.49
CA SER A 331 -13.21 27.97 4.47
C SER A 331 -12.40 28.10 3.17
N PRO A 332 -12.07 29.33 2.75
CA PRO A 332 -11.01 29.51 1.78
C PRO A 332 -9.68 28.92 2.30
N PRO A 333 -8.77 28.45 1.43
CA PRO A 333 -7.44 28.02 1.84
C PRO A 333 -6.65 29.15 2.52
N THR A 334 -6.05 28.86 3.67
CA THR A 334 -5.17 29.79 4.39
C THR A 334 -3.72 29.30 4.31
N ALA A 335 -2.77 30.22 4.10
CA ALA A 335 -1.35 29.89 4.14
C ALA A 335 -0.90 29.64 5.59
N VAL A 336 -0.33 28.47 5.85
CA VAL A 336 0.23 28.06 7.15
C VAL A 336 1.72 28.41 7.21
N SER A 337 2.44 28.18 6.11
CA SER A 337 3.86 28.55 5.95
C SER A 337 4.02 29.82 5.13
N PRO A 338 5.17 30.50 5.24
CA PRO A 338 5.60 31.43 4.21
C PRO A 338 5.72 30.72 2.84
N VAL A 339 5.57 31.49 1.75
CA VAL A 339 5.88 30.99 0.41
C VAL A 339 7.40 30.87 0.29
N VAL A 340 7.86 29.71 -0.14
CA VAL A 340 9.26 29.46 -0.45
C VAL A 340 9.42 29.43 -1.96
N VAL A 341 10.41 30.17 -2.46
CA VAL A 341 10.67 30.30 -3.90
C VAL A 341 12.01 29.66 -4.23
N ARG A 342 12.01 28.81 -5.24
CA ARG A 342 13.19 28.16 -5.82
C ARG A 342 13.32 28.57 -7.27
N SER A 343 14.37 29.29 -7.63
CA SER A 343 14.64 29.71 -9.01
C SER A 343 15.50 28.66 -9.73
N TYR A 344 15.16 28.36 -10.99
CA TYR A 344 15.99 27.53 -11.85
C TYR A 344 17.14 28.38 -12.39
N GLY A 345 18.37 27.89 -12.27
CA GLY A 345 19.58 28.59 -12.71
C GLY A 345 20.29 29.39 -11.64
N ASP A 346 19.68 29.61 -10.49
CA ASP A 346 20.36 30.15 -9.32
C ASP A 346 20.99 29.02 -8.52
N THR A 347 22.30 29.01 -8.37
CA THR A 347 23.09 27.92 -7.82
C THR A 347 22.92 27.74 -6.29
N GLY A 348 21.99 28.46 -5.66
CA GLY A 348 21.90 28.52 -4.21
C GLY A 348 20.52 28.30 -3.59
N GLN A 349 19.45 28.16 -4.35
CA GLN A 349 18.10 28.12 -3.74
C GLN A 349 17.35 26.84 -4.14
N ARG A 350 17.45 25.78 -3.33
CA ARG A 350 16.72 24.53 -3.55
C ARG A 350 15.71 24.22 -2.44
N ARG A 351 15.35 25.20 -1.65
CA ARG A 351 14.42 25.07 -0.54
C ARG A 351 13.01 24.77 -1.02
N VAL A 352 12.36 23.83 -0.33
CA VAL A 352 10.94 23.51 -0.47
C VAL A 352 10.30 23.26 0.90
N VAL A 353 9.00 23.47 1.01
CA VAL A 353 8.20 23.04 2.16
C VAL A 353 7.21 21.97 1.70
N GLN A 354 7.14 20.84 2.41
CA GLN A 354 6.25 19.73 2.06
C GLN A 354 5.97 18.81 3.26
N GLY A 355 5.05 17.83 3.07
CA GLY A 355 4.75 16.79 4.05
C GLY A 355 4.08 17.33 5.30
N SER A 356 3.11 18.25 5.11
CA SER A 356 2.40 18.86 6.22
C SER A 356 1.42 17.90 6.86
N GLN A 357 1.36 17.91 8.21
CA GLN A 357 0.37 17.18 8.99
C GLN A 357 -0.31 18.08 10.01
N PRO A 358 -1.65 18.09 10.08
CA PRO A 358 -2.40 18.77 11.12
C PRO A 358 -2.64 17.85 12.32
N ALA A 359 -2.64 18.40 13.52
CA ALA A 359 -3.14 17.77 14.74
C ALA A 359 -4.04 18.74 15.50
N VAL A 360 -5.15 18.25 16.03
CA VAL A 360 -6.13 19.04 16.76
C VAL A 360 -6.10 18.66 18.23
N ALA A 361 -5.77 19.62 19.08
CA ALA A 361 -5.77 19.42 20.52
C ALA A 361 -7.22 19.40 21.08
N ARG A 362 -7.38 18.89 22.31
CA ARG A 362 -8.70 18.80 22.98
C ARG A 362 -9.40 20.14 23.13
N ASP A 363 -8.66 21.24 23.21
CA ASP A 363 -9.18 22.60 23.32
C ASP A 363 -9.53 23.23 21.95
N GLY A 364 -9.33 22.48 20.84
CA GLY A 364 -9.57 22.94 19.47
C GLY A 364 -8.42 23.77 18.89
N THR A 365 -7.27 23.84 19.55
CA THR A 365 -6.06 24.39 18.95
C THR A 365 -5.56 23.47 17.84
N VAL A 366 -5.27 24.04 16.67
CA VAL A 366 -4.77 23.30 15.50
C VAL A 366 -3.28 23.54 15.37
N TYR A 367 -2.50 22.46 15.34
CA TYR A 367 -1.08 22.48 15.03
C TYR A 367 -0.85 21.92 13.63
N VAL A 368 0.09 22.49 12.90
CA VAL A 368 0.54 21.95 11.62
C VAL A 368 2.06 21.85 11.65
N ALA A 369 2.58 20.66 11.41
CA ALA A 369 4.01 20.42 11.25
C ALA A 369 4.33 20.15 9.77
N TRP A 370 5.53 20.54 9.30
CA TRP A 370 6.00 20.27 7.96
C TRP A 370 7.53 20.23 7.88
N LEU A 371 8.05 19.61 6.82
CA LEU A 371 9.46 19.67 6.45
C LEU A 371 9.77 20.93 5.68
N ASP A 372 10.83 21.64 6.05
CA ASP A 372 11.46 22.72 5.33
C ASP A 372 12.89 22.31 4.99
N THR A 373 13.15 22.03 3.70
CA THR A 373 14.49 21.64 3.23
C THR A 373 15.34 22.86 3.03
N LEU A 374 16.18 23.27 3.87
CA LEU A 374 16.93 24.53 3.80
C LEU A 374 17.65 24.76 2.46
N ASP A 375 18.15 25.97 2.25
CA ASP A 375 18.89 26.40 1.07
C ASP A 375 20.35 25.90 1.07
N ASP A 376 20.57 24.62 1.24
CA ASP A 376 21.91 24.00 1.29
C ASP A 376 22.32 23.27 0.01
N ASP A 377 21.59 23.52 -1.08
CA ASP A 377 21.79 22.93 -2.41
C ASP A 377 21.61 21.40 -2.49
N SER A 378 21.05 20.78 -1.46
CA SER A 378 20.92 19.33 -1.35
C SER A 378 19.62 18.93 -0.66
N MET A 379 18.93 17.92 -1.20
CA MET A 379 17.85 17.20 -0.49
C MET A 379 18.40 16.11 0.41
N ARG A 380 19.67 16.15 0.75
CA ARG A 380 20.37 15.29 1.69
C ARG A 380 21.09 16.12 2.76
N GLY A 381 20.88 17.41 2.73
CA GLY A 381 21.51 18.36 3.62
C GLY A 381 20.77 18.55 4.92
N LEU A 382 20.77 19.77 5.41
CA LEU A 382 20.02 20.14 6.60
C LEU A 382 18.56 20.34 6.27
N GLY A 383 17.69 19.72 7.05
CA GLY A 383 16.25 19.95 7.07
C GLY A 383 15.81 20.50 8.42
N GLU A 384 14.66 21.15 8.43
CA GLU A 384 14.01 21.58 9.66
C GLU A 384 12.56 21.10 9.71
N ILE A 385 12.14 20.65 10.88
CA ILE A 385 10.72 20.49 11.17
C ILE A 385 10.21 21.81 11.72
N ARG A 386 9.28 22.40 10.99
CA ARG A 386 8.60 23.64 11.35
C ARG A 386 7.19 23.35 11.83
N VAL A 387 6.72 24.14 12.79
CA VAL A 387 5.38 24.03 13.37
C VAL A 387 4.75 25.43 13.48
N ALA A 388 3.49 25.54 13.05
CA ALA A 388 2.65 26.69 13.33
C ALA A 388 1.39 26.24 14.03
N LYS A 389 0.79 27.12 14.85
CA LYS A 389 -0.48 26.85 15.54
C LYS A 389 -1.52 27.91 15.23
N SER A 390 -2.77 27.48 15.21
CA SER A 390 -3.94 28.34 15.13
C SER A 390 -4.80 28.15 16.37
N VAL A 391 -5.19 29.25 17.00
CA VAL A 391 -6.11 29.26 18.15
C VAL A 391 -7.49 29.82 17.77
N ASP A 392 -7.75 29.97 16.48
CA ASP A 392 -9.00 30.55 15.96
C ASP A 392 -9.66 29.67 14.88
N GLY A 393 -9.30 28.35 14.88
CA GLY A 393 -9.85 27.37 13.96
C GLY A 393 -9.28 27.44 12.53
N GLY A 394 -8.00 27.80 12.37
CA GLY A 394 -7.29 27.84 11.10
C GLY A 394 -7.43 29.15 10.33
N ARG A 395 -8.02 30.21 10.90
CA ARG A 395 -8.17 31.51 10.26
C ARG A 395 -6.89 32.32 10.25
N SER A 396 -6.13 32.23 11.34
CA SER A 396 -4.79 32.85 11.44
C SER A 396 -3.79 31.88 12.08
N TRP A 397 -2.52 32.12 11.84
CA TRP A 397 -1.43 31.23 12.25
C TRP A 397 -0.35 31.99 12.99
N SER A 398 0.24 31.38 14.00
CA SER A 398 1.46 31.87 14.63
C SER A 398 2.62 31.91 13.63
N SER A 399 3.64 32.71 13.92
CA SER A 399 4.93 32.54 13.23
C SER A 399 5.43 31.11 13.45
N PRO A 400 5.96 30.43 12.39
CA PRO A 400 6.47 29.08 12.52
C PRO A 400 7.63 28.99 13.51
N THR A 401 7.55 28.04 14.44
CA THR A 401 8.64 27.66 15.33
C THR A 401 9.44 26.49 14.73
N ARG A 402 10.73 26.40 15.05
CA ARG A 402 11.56 25.27 14.68
C ARG A 402 11.49 24.19 15.77
N ALA A 403 10.89 23.06 15.44
CA ALA A 403 10.83 21.92 16.37
C ALA A 403 12.12 21.11 16.35
N ALA A 404 12.75 20.93 15.19
CA ALA A 404 14.01 20.23 15.04
C ALA A 404 14.83 20.78 13.87
N SER A 405 16.16 20.60 13.92
CA SER A 405 17.06 20.69 12.78
C SER A 405 17.84 19.39 12.71
N PHE A 406 17.99 18.82 11.54
CA PHE A 406 18.52 17.47 11.36
C PHE A 406 19.11 17.30 9.96
N ASN A 407 19.89 16.24 9.74
CA ASN A 407 20.31 15.85 8.41
C ASN A 407 19.21 14.99 7.76
N GLU A 408 18.76 15.36 6.57
CA GLU A 408 17.75 14.61 5.85
C GLU A 408 18.23 13.20 5.50
N VAL A 409 17.31 12.24 5.46
CA VAL A 409 17.58 10.88 4.96
C VAL A 409 17.93 10.91 3.49
N ALA A 410 18.73 9.91 3.05
CA ALA A 410 19.03 9.78 1.63
C ALA A 410 17.75 9.49 0.84
N PHE A 411 17.57 10.17 -0.29
CA PHE A 411 16.41 9.93 -1.15
C PHE A 411 16.32 8.48 -1.62
N ASN A 412 17.44 7.91 -2.04
CA ASN A 412 17.54 6.49 -2.40
C ASN A 412 18.33 5.78 -1.30
N PRO A 413 17.71 4.85 -0.56
CA PRO A 413 18.42 4.04 0.41
C PRO A 413 19.46 3.13 -0.28
N ARG A 414 20.46 2.70 0.50
CA ARG A 414 21.44 1.72 0.06
C ARG A 414 20.74 0.38 -0.23
N ASN A 415 21.13 -0.28 -1.32
CA ASN A 415 20.62 -1.59 -1.71
C ASN A 415 19.10 -1.69 -2.00
N LEU A 416 18.39 -0.56 -1.98
CA LEU A 416 16.95 -0.49 -2.22
C LEU A 416 16.64 0.39 -3.43
N ALA A 417 15.57 0.04 -4.13
CA ALA A 417 15.12 0.80 -5.29
C ALA A 417 14.11 1.90 -4.95
N PHE A 418 13.43 1.82 -3.79
CA PHE A 418 12.40 2.79 -3.44
C PHE A 418 12.97 4.13 -2.99
N ARG A 419 12.15 5.18 -3.10
CA ARG A 419 12.46 6.50 -2.57
C ARG A 419 12.12 6.58 -1.07
N ASN A 420 12.98 7.23 -0.30
CA ASN A 420 12.87 7.32 1.16
C ASN A 420 12.56 8.75 1.66
N TRP A 421 12.39 9.69 0.75
CA TRP A 421 12.27 11.11 1.15
C TRP A 421 11.09 11.40 2.08
N GLY A 422 9.93 10.75 1.85
CA GLY A 422 8.76 10.85 2.72
C GLY A 422 9.05 10.48 4.19
N SER A 423 10.12 9.74 4.46
CA SER A 423 10.53 9.39 5.82
C SER A 423 10.96 10.59 6.67
N SER A 424 11.45 11.67 6.05
CA SER A 424 11.79 12.92 6.74
C SER A 424 10.58 13.81 7.02
N PHE A 425 9.40 13.48 6.49
CA PHE A 425 8.17 14.21 6.81
C PHE A 425 7.78 13.98 8.26
N PRO A 426 7.45 15.07 9.01
CA PRO A 426 7.05 14.91 10.40
C PRO A 426 5.70 14.21 10.52
N GLN A 427 5.59 13.35 11.53
CA GLN A 427 4.32 12.82 12.02
C GLN A 427 4.04 13.46 13.37
N ILE A 428 2.86 14.12 13.52
CA ILE A 428 2.52 14.91 14.68
C ILE A 428 1.31 14.36 15.43
N ALA A 429 1.35 14.39 16.76
CA ALA A 429 0.21 14.07 17.62
C ALA A 429 0.16 15.05 18.80
N THR A 430 -1.03 15.23 19.39
CA THR A 430 -1.25 16.05 20.59
C THR A 430 -1.55 15.16 21.79
N GLY A 431 -1.00 15.52 22.93
CA GLY A 431 -1.30 14.89 24.21
C GLY A 431 -2.58 15.48 24.86
N PRO A 432 -3.08 14.80 25.91
CA PRO A 432 -4.31 15.20 26.59
C PRO A 432 -4.27 16.55 27.29
N ASP A 433 -3.08 16.99 27.72
CA ASP A 433 -2.88 18.24 28.46
C ASP A 433 -2.33 19.37 27.58
N GLY A 434 -2.34 19.20 26.22
CA GLY A 434 -1.88 20.20 25.27
C GLY A 434 -0.43 20.06 24.84
N GLU A 435 0.20 18.94 25.18
CA GLU A 435 1.53 18.60 24.67
C GLU A 435 1.47 18.35 23.15
N VAL A 436 2.59 18.56 22.51
CA VAL A 436 2.78 18.29 21.09
C VAL A 436 3.98 17.38 20.90
N TYR A 437 3.81 16.30 20.16
CA TYR A 437 4.80 15.27 19.92
C TYR A 437 5.02 15.11 18.42
N ILE A 438 6.27 14.97 18.00
CA ILE A 438 6.63 14.79 16.58
C ILE A 438 7.68 13.69 16.48
N VAL A 439 7.52 12.81 15.49
CA VAL A 439 8.51 11.85 15.04
C VAL A 439 8.88 12.10 13.59
N PHE A 440 10.12 11.81 13.24
CA PHE A 440 10.64 11.93 11.87
C PHE A 440 11.87 11.02 11.72
N ALA A 441 12.25 10.69 10.49
CA ALA A 441 13.53 10.03 10.23
C ALA A 441 14.58 11.07 9.80
N GLY A 442 15.81 10.87 10.28
CA GLY A 442 16.95 11.70 9.94
C GLY A 442 18.24 10.92 10.06
N ARG A 443 19.32 11.40 9.46
CA ARG A 443 20.64 10.78 9.61
C ARG A 443 21.33 11.35 10.85
N PRO A 444 21.87 10.49 11.74
CA PRO A 444 22.62 10.97 12.88
C PRO A 444 23.89 11.70 12.43
N ALA A 445 24.19 12.85 13.04
CA ALA A 445 25.32 13.68 12.65
C ALA A 445 26.68 13.04 12.97
N ASP A 446 26.72 12.20 13.97
CA ASP A 446 27.93 11.49 14.46
C ASP A 446 28.19 10.16 13.74
N LYS A 447 27.24 9.68 12.91
CA LYS A 447 27.34 8.43 12.16
C LYS A 447 27.18 8.69 10.66
N PRO A 448 28.18 9.17 9.93
CA PRO A 448 28.02 9.62 8.53
C PRO A 448 27.66 8.50 7.53
N LEU A 449 27.87 7.23 7.90
CA LEU A 449 27.48 6.07 7.09
C LEU A 449 26.10 5.54 7.42
N ASP A 450 25.43 6.09 8.41
CA ASP A 450 24.09 5.72 8.78
C ASP A 450 23.08 6.21 7.73
N GLU A 451 22.11 5.36 7.36
CA GLU A 451 21.11 5.68 6.35
C GLU A 451 19.92 6.45 6.92
N GLY A 452 19.66 6.31 8.23
CA GLY A 452 18.61 7.03 8.94
C GLY A 452 18.18 6.34 10.22
N ASP A 453 18.01 7.13 11.28
CA ASP A 453 17.43 6.79 12.58
C ASP A 453 16.07 7.46 12.75
N ILE A 454 15.27 6.99 13.71
CA ILE A 454 14.00 7.60 14.10
C ILE A 454 14.23 8.55 15.28
N PHE A 455 13.79 9.79 15.09
CA PHE A 455 13.89 10.84 16.10
C PHE A 455 12.53 11.28 16.60
N PHE A 456 12.51 11.71 17.84
CA PHE A 456 11.37 12.26 18.55
C PHE A 456 11.72 13.62 19.14
N VAL A 457 10.78 14.57 19.05
CA VAL A 457 10.80 15.84 19.77
C VAL A 457 9.44 16.12 20.39
N ARG A 458 9.43 16.87 21.48
CA ARG A 458 8.21 17.25 22.18
C ARG A 458 8.20 18.69 22.60
N SER A 459 7.00 19.22 22.73
CA SER A 459 6.71 20.49 23.39
C SER A 459 5.70 20.25 24.51
N LEU A 460 5.99 20.71 25.69
CA LEU A 460 5.10 20.63 26.86
C LEU A 460 4.35 21.95 27.13
N ASP A 461 4.59 22.96 26.30
CA ASP A 461 4.06 24.34 26.44
C ASP A 461 3.27 24.78 25.19
N GLY A 462 2.66 23.82 24.51
CA GLY A 462 1.80 24.11 23.35
C GLY A 462 2.58 24.66 22.14
N GLY A 463 3.76 24.12 21.84
CA GLY A 463 4.57 24.45 20.67
C GLY A 463 5.42 25.70 20.83
N ALA A 464 5.55 26.29 22.02
CA ALA A 464 6.38 27.45 22.24
C ALA A 464 7.88 27.09 22.31
N THR A 465 8.20 26.00 23.03
CA THR A 465 9.57 25.46 23.10
C THR A 465 9.59 23.97 22.80
N TRP A 466 10.73 23.47 22.35
CA TRP A 466 10.91 22.09 21.91
C TRP A 466 12.14 21.45 22.58
N SER A 467 12.04 20.15 22.86
CA SER A 467 13.16 19.35 23.31
C SER A 467 14.22 19.21 22.22
N GLN A 468 15.43 18.80 22.60
CA GLN A 468 16.39 18.27 21.62
C GLN A 468 15.85 16.97 21.01
N PRO A 469 16.18 16.65 19.73
CA PRO A 469 15.84 15.38 19.13
C PRO A 469 16.41 14.21 19.93
N GLN A 470 15.55 13.25 20.26
CA GLN A 470 15.89 12.01 20.94
C GLN A 470 15.75 10.85 19.94
N ARG A 471 16.79 10.01 19.79
CA ARG A 471 16.74 8.80 19.00
C ARG A 471 15.87 7.75 19.70
N LEU A 472 14.95 7.11 18.95
CA LEU A 472 14.03 6.11 19.48
C LEU A 472 14.46 4.66 19.21
N ASN A 473 15.04 4.39 18.05
CA ASN A 473 15.59 3.07 17.78
C ASN A 473 16.80 2.79 18.66
N ASP A 474 16.87 1.59 19.19
CA ASP A 474 17.84 1.15 20.20
C ASP A 474 18.99 0.30 19.63
N ASP A 475 19.03 0.12 18.29
CA ASP A 475 20.11 -0.60 17.62
C ASP A 475 21.36 0.26 17.43
N GLU A 476 22.50 -0.41 17.28
CA GLU A 476 23.80 0.21 17.02
C GLU A 476 24.25 0.02 15.57
N THR A 477 23.35 -0.42 14.69
CA THR A 477 23.66 -0.61 13.27
C THR A 477 23.69 0.74 12.55
N SER A 478 24.18 0.77 11.31
CA SER A 478 24.06 1.92 10.39
C SER A 478 23.01 1.69 9.33
N ARG A 479 22.07 0.78 9.60
CA ARG A 479 21.03 0.38 8.70
C ARG A 479 19.83 1.30 8.82
N LEU A 480 19.07 1.41 7.74
CA LEU A 480 17.96 2.35 7.62
C LEU A 480 16.81 2.02 8.58
N GLN A 481 16.35 3.04 9.31
CA GLN A 481 15.03 3.12 9.91
C GLN A 481 14.24 4.22 9.22
N PHE A 482 12.96 3.95 8.89
CA PHE A 482 12.19 4.79 7.99
C PHE A 482 10.67 4.75 8.25
N PHE A 483 9.95 5.71 7.72
CA PHE A 483 8.50 5.88 7.81
C PHE A 483 7.94 5.75 9.23
N PRO A 484 8.44 6.56 10.18
CA PRO A 484 7.87 6.57 11.51
C PRO A 484 6.43 7.04 11.50
N ALA A 485 5.62 6.49 12.41
CA ALA A 485 4.26 6.95 12.65
C ALA A 485 4.00 7.02 14.16
N ILE A 486 3.20 8.01 14.58
CA ILE A 486 2.91 8.30 15.98
C ILE A 486 1.41 8.34 16.24
N ALA A 487 0.99 7.79 17.37
CA ALA A 487 -0.34 7.99 17.95
C ALA A 487 -0.24 8.21 19.44
N VAL A 488 -1.20 8.97 20.00
CA VAL A 488 -1.33 9.16 21.44
C VAL A 488 -2.69 8.65 21.87
N ASP A 489 -2.71 7.76 22.84
CA ASP A 489 -3.95 7.21 23.37
C ASP A 489 -4.67 8.20 24.32
N GLN A 490 -5.86 7.86 24.75
CA GLN A 490 -6.68 8.71 25.63
C GLN A 490 -6.04 8.92 27.02
N ARG A 491 -5.10 8.05 27.43
CA ARG A 491 -4.37 8.12 28.70
C ARG A 491 -3.11 8.95 28.59
N GLY A 492 -2.74 9.37 27.37
CA GLY A 492 -1.53 10.12 27.08
C GLY A 492 -0.31 9.24 26.79
N THR A 493 -0.47 7.93 26.63
CA THR A 493 0.62 7.06 26.19
C THR A 493 0.94 7.35 24.74
N ILE A 494 2.19 7.59 24.45
CA ILE A 494 2.73 7.81 23.11
C ILE A 494 3.13 6.46 22.53
N HIS A 495 2.67 6.16 21.33
CA HIS A 495 2.96 4.95 20.57
C HIS A 495 3.68 5.33 19.28
N VAL A 496 4.80 4.70 18.97
CA VAL A 496 5.58 4.95 17.75
C VAL A 496 5.92 3.64 17.07
N MET A 497 5.72 3.57 15.76
CA MET A 497 6.15 2.46 14.91
C MET A 497 7.05 2.97 13.78
N TRP A 498 7.86 2.10 13.19
CA TRP A 498 8.69 2.41 12.02
C TRP A 498 9.09 1.15 11.26
N GLY A 499 9.50 1.32 10.00
CA GLY A 499 10.20 0.30 9.22
C GLY A 499 11.68 0.25 9.61
N ASP A 500 12.23 -0.94 9.81
CA ASP A 500 13.55 -1.14 10.39
C ASP A 500 14.31 -2.28 9.69
N MET A 501 15.50 -1.99 9.24
CA MET A 501 16.35 -2.94 8.51
C MET A 501 17.45 -3.56 9.40
N ARG A 502 17.44 -3.32 10.71
CA ARG A 502 18.49 -3.81 11.64
C ARG A 502 18.72 -5.32 11.59
N ASP A 503 17.70 -6.10 11.26
CA ASP A 503 17.76 -7.56 11.22
C ASP A 503 18.36 -8.13 9.92
N ASP A 504 18.47 -7.32 8.85
CA ASP A 504 18.98 -7.77 7.55
C ASP A 504 20.39 -7.24 7.27
N PRO A 505 21.44 -8.07 7.32
CA PRO A 505 22.81 -7.64 7.06
C PRO A 505 23.06 -7.21 5.59
N VAL A 506 22.13 -7.54 4.67
CA VAL A 506 22.22 -7.17 3.25
C VAL A 506 21.48 -5.87 2.96
N GLU A 507 20.68 -5.37 3.91
CA GLU A 507 19.93 -4.11 3.79
C GLU A 507 18.95 -4.10 2.63
N THR A 508 18.24 -5.21 2.44
CA THR A 508 17.20 -5.37 1.41
C THR A 508 15.82 -5.67 1.98
N ARG A 509 15.75 -6.06 3.25
CA ARG A 509 14.52 -6.45 3.93
C ARG A 509 14.33 -5.65 5.20
N TYR A 510 13.09 -5.35 5.52
CA TYR A 510 12.73 -4.68 6.77
C TYR A 510 11.70 -5.47 7.57
N HIS A 511 11.67 -5.17 8.85
CA HIS A 511 10.61 -5.47 9.79
C HIS A 511 9.93 -4.18 10.27
N ILE A 512 8.79 -4.31 10.91
CA ILE A 512 8.16 -3.23 11.66
C ILE A 512 8.57 -3.33 13.11
N TYR A 513 9.03 -2.21 13.65
CA TYR A 513 9.38 -2.04 15.05
C TYR A 513 8.46 -1.04 15.73
N TYR A 514 8.40 -1.13 17.06
CA TYR A 514 7.50 -0.34 17.88
C TYR A 514 8.14 -0.04 19.22
N THR A 515 7.85 1.16 19.76
CA THR A 515 8.11 1.54 21.13
C THR A 515 6.97 2.41 21.70
N ARG A 516 6.96 2.64 23.01
CA ARG A 516 5.99 3.51 23.66
C ARG A 516 6.60 4.27 24.81
N SER A 517 5.95 5.40 25.17
CA SER A 517 6.24 6.18 26.38
C SER A 517 4.96 6.49 27.13
N ALA A 518 4.96 6.26 28.45
CA ALA A 518 3.83 6.58 29.33
C ALA A 518 4.06 7.85 30.17
N ASP A 519 5.19 8.54 29.99
CA ASP A 519 5.66 9.68 30.77
C ASP A 519 5.99 10.90 29.90
N LYS A 520 5.16 11.13 28.87
CA LYS A 520 5.29 12.27 27.94
C LYS A 520 6.61 12.27 27.16
N GLY A 521 7.19 11.10 26.88
CA GLY A 521 8.43 10.95 26.12
C GLY A 521 9.72 11.16 26.94
N GLU A 522 9.66 11.08 28.27
CA GLU A 522 10.88 11.08 29.11
C GLU A 522 11.63 9.75 28.96
N THR A 523 10.91 8.63 29.10
CA THR A 523 11.45 7.29 28.95
C THR A 523 10.66 6.49 27.92
N TRP A 524 11.35 5.57 27.24
CA TRP A 524 10.79 4.74 26.18
C TRP A 524 10.91 3.26 26.52
N GLY A 525 10.01 2.48 25.93
CA GLY A 525 9.95 1.04 26.14
C GLY A 525 8.79 0.61 27.02
N PHE A 526 8.72 -0.67 27.30
CA PHE A 526 7.67 -1.28 28.10
C PHE A 526 8.13 -2.61 28.70
N VAL A 527 7.41 -3.03 29.73
CA VAL A 527 7.51 -4.39 30.28
C VAL A 527 6.38 -5.20 29.69
N ASP A 528 6.70 -6.35 29.11
CA ASP A 528 5.68 -7.30 28.68
C ASP A 528 5.03 -7.95 29.91
N GLU A 529 3.71 -7.83 30.00
CA GLU A 529 2.95 -8.26 31.18
C GLU A 529 2.94 -9.78 31.35
N VAL A 530 3.18 -10.54 30.27
CA VAL A 530 3.17 -12.00 30.28
C VAL A 530 4.54 -12.58 30.67
N SER A 531 5.59 -12.08 30.05
CA SER A 531 6.97 -12.56 30.30
C SER A 531 7.69 -11.80 31.42
N GLY A 532 7.22 -10.59 31.78
CA GLY A 532 7.92 -9.70 32.70
C GLY A 532 9.21 -9.10 32.11
N GLN A 533 9.49 -9.33 30.83
CA GLN A 533 10.70 -8.82 30.16
C GLN A 533 10.52 -7.35 29.78
N ARG A 534 11.57 -6.55 29.99
CA ARG A 534 11.64 -5.17 29.51
C ARG A 534 12.15 -5.11 28.08
N PHE A 535 11.49 -4.32 27.25
CA PHE A 535 11.89 -4.00 25.89
C PHE A 535 12.03 -2.48 25.74
N GLU A 536 13.07 -2.00 25.09
CA GLU A 536 13.18 -0.60 24.65
C GLU A 536 12.42 -0.40 23.35
N SER A 537 12.64 -1.28 22.38
CA SER A 537 11.78 -1.45 21.19
C SER A 537 11.49 -2.94 20.95
N THR A 538 10.50 -3.24 20.13
CA THR A 538 10.18 -4.64 19.81
C THR A 538 9.69 -4.79 18.39
N ARG A 539 9.99 -5.93 17.78
CA ARG A 539 9.52 -6.28 16.45
C ARG A 539 8.03 -6.64 16.47
N VAL A 540 7.27 -6.06 15.54
CA VAL A 540 5.84 -6.26 15.33
C VAL A 540 5.57 -7.24 14.21
N SER A 541 6.31 -7.12 13.10
CA SER A 541 6.07 -7.96 11.92
C SER A 541 6.58 -9.38 12.13
N ASP A 542 5.78 -10.36 11.71
CA ASP A 542 6.09 -11.79 11.79
C ASP A 542 6.80 -12.34 10.55
N ALA A 543 6.97 -11.54 9.52
CA ALA A 543 7.71 -11.86 8.30
C ALA A 543 8.52 -10.64 7.83
N TYR A 544 9.59 -10.90 7.09
CA TYR A 544 10.34 -9.88 6.37
C TYR A 544 9.52 -9.30 5.23
N SER A 545 9.78 -8.04 4.93
CA SER A 545 9.25 -7.36 3.76
C SER A 545 10.41 -6.89 2.89
N ASN A 546 10.47 -7.35 1.64
CA ASN A 546 11.50 -6.94 0.70
C ASN A 546 10.92 -5.97 -0.33
N PRO A 547 11.14 -4.65 -0.19
CA PRO A 547 10.55 -3.65 -1.07
C PRO A 547 11.07 -3.73 -2.52
N ASN A 548 12.23 -4.36 -2.79
CA ASN A 548 12.72 -4.56 -4.14
C ASN A 548 11.80 -5.45 -4.99
N PHE A 549 10.96 -6.26 -4.35
CA PHE A 549 9.91 -7.06 -4.99
C PHE A 549 8.51 -6.44 -4.83
N GLY A 550 8.44 -5.19 -4.36
CA GLY A 550 7.26 -4.36 -4.42
C GLY A 550 7.09 -3.71 -5.78
N PHE A 551 6.12 -2.82 -5.89
CA PHE A 551 5.77 -2.14 -7.14
C PHE A 551 6.54 -0.84 -7.36
N PRO A 552 6.68 -0.48 -8.62
CA PRO A 552 7.11 -1.24 -9.78
C PRO A 552 8.61 -1.46 -9.68
N GLY A 553 9.05 -2.72 -9.62
CA GLY A 553 10.48 -3.03 -9.46
C GLY A 553 11.09 -2.49 -8.16
N GLY A 554 10.30 -2.38 -7.09
CA GLY A 554 10.72 -1.89 -5.78
C GLY A 554 10.82 -0.37 -5.63
N ARG A 555 10.37 0.42 -6.62
CA ARG A 555 10.59 1.89 -6.61
C ARG A 555 9.69 2.67 -5.68
N PHE A 556 8.57 2.07 -5.24
CA PHE A 556 7.59 2.77 -4.43
C PHE A 556 6.84 1.82 -3.48
N ILE A 557 7.02 2.01 -2.18
CA ILE A 557 6.28 1.32 -1.12
C ILE A 557 5.35 2.29 -0.36
N GLY A 558 5.11 3.48 -0.93
CA GLY A 558 4.43 4.59 -0.30
C GLY A 558 5.43 5.61 0.26
N ASP A 559 4.88 6.63 0.90
CA ASP A 559 5.62 7.69 1.59
C ASP A 559 5.41 7.63 3.12
N TYR A 560 4.54 6.74 3.61
CA TYR A 560 4.23 6.60 5.04
C TYR A 560 3.66 5.22 5.38
N PHE A 561 3.81 4.84 6.65
CA PHE A 561 3.04 3.82 7.38
C PHE A 561 2.13 4.52 8.39
N ALA A 562 1.22 3.79 9.04
CA ALA A 562 0.32 4.42 9.98
C ALA A 562 0.04 3.58 11.22
N ILE A 563 -0.19 4.29 12.33
CA ILE A 563 -0.54 3.76 13.64
C ILE A 563 -1.75 4.50 14.19
N ALA A 564 -2.65 3.79 14.83
CA ALA A 564 -3.75 4.36 15.60
C ALA A 564 -3.80 3.71 16.98
N ALA A 565 -4.29 4.43 17.97
CA ALA A 565 -4.37 3.94 19.34
C ALA A 565 -5.76 4.21 19.94
N SER A 566 -6.27 3.23 20.68
CA SER A 566 -7.38 3.38 21.60
C SER A 566 -6.85 3.35 23.05
N ALA A 567 -7.76 3.47 24.03
CA ALA A 567 -7.36 3.30 25.43
C ALA A 567 -6.81 1.90 25.74
N ASP A 568 -7.19 0.88 24.98
CA ASP A 568 -6.94 -0.51 25.33
C ASP A 568 -6.01 -1.23 24.34
N ASP A 569 -5.87 -0.71 23.12
CA ASP A 569 -5.09 -1.37 22.06
C ASP A 569 -4.40 -0.36 21.13
N VAL A 570 -3.43 -0.85 20.38
CA VAL A 570 -2.73 -0.11 19.34
C VAL A 570 -2.80 -0.91 18.03
N TYR A 571 -3.02 -0.21 16.93
CA TYR A 571 -3.28 -0.76 15.61
C TYR A 571 -2.29 -0.20 14.62
N MET A 572 -1.65 -1.06 13.84
CA MET A 572 -0.57 -0.70 12.92
C MET A 572 -0.82 -1.28 11.55
N VAL A 573 -0.55 -0.48 10.51
CA VAL A 573 -0.62 -0.88 9.11
C VAL A 573 0.62 -0.42 8.35
N TRP A 574 1.08 -1.26 7.43
CA TRP A 574 2.26 -0.98 6.60
C TRP A 574 2.15 -1.64 5.24
N ALA A 575 2.90 -1.13 4.26
CA ALA A 575 3.09 -1.81 3.00
C ALA A 575 3.94 -3.06 3.24
N ASP A 576 3.49 -4.22 2.75
CA ASP A 576 4.12 -5.52 2.99
C ASP A 576 4.42 -6.21 1.67
N CYS A 577 5.69 -6.48 1.44
CA CYS A 577 6.19 -7.11 0.21
C CYS A 577 6.64 -8.57 0.46
N ARG A 578 6.21 -9.23 1.56
CA ARG A 578 6.62 -10.60 1.91
C ARG A 578 6.33 -11.63 0.83
N LEU A 579 5.26 -11.44 0.07
CA LEU A 579 4.87 -12.35 -1.01
C LEU A 579 5.65 -12.09 -2.30
N GLY A 580 6.25 -10.91 -2.47
CA GLY A 580 6.94 -10.51 -3.70
C GLY A 580 8.14 -11.39 -4.04
N GLU A 581 8.87 -11.87 -3.05
CA GLU A 581 10.00 -12.80 -3.25
C GLU A 581 9.59 -14.16 -3.81
N PHE A 582 8.31 -14.54 -3.69
CA PHE A 582 7.80 -15.86 -4.09
C PHE A 582 6.92 -15.81 -5.34
N THR A 583 6.13 -14.75 -5.48
CA THR A 583 5.16 -14.60 -6.58
C THR A 583 5.62 -13.64 -7.65
N GLY A 584 6.79 -13.03 -7.49
CA GLY A 584 7.24 -11.90 -8.29
C GLY A 584 6.84 -10.59 -7.62
N LEU A 585 6.36 -9.60 -8.37
CA LEU A 585 5.98 -8.30 -7.81
C LEU A 585 4.66 -8.41 -7.03
N SER A 586 4.71 -8.23 -5.70
CA SER A 586 3.53 -8.18 -4.85
C SER A 586 3.75 -7.21 -3.68
N GLN A 587 2.78 -6.35 -3.46
CA GLN A 587 2.78 -5.39 -2.35
C GLN A 587 1.37 -5.29 -1.79
N LYS A 588 1.23 -5.60 -0.52
CA LYS A 588 -0.02 -5.68 0.21
C LYS A 588 -0.01 -4.73 1.39
N ILE A 589 -1.12 -4.62 2.09
CA ILE A 589 -1.17 -3.96 3.38
C ILE A 589 -1.31 -5.01 4.46
N ALA A 590 -0.33 -5.03 5.36
CA ALA A 590 -0.37 -5.84 6.56
C ALA A 590 -0.88 -5.04 7.74
N PHE A 591 -1.46 -5.76 8.68
CA PHE A 591 -2.03 -5.24 9.92
C PHE A 591 -1.54 -6.06 11.12
N ALA A 592 -1.29 -5.39 12.23
CA ALA A 592 -1.11 -5.98 13.54
C ALA A 592 -1.72 -5.10 14.63
N ARG A 593 -2.07 -5.71 15.75
CA ARG A 593 -2.49 -5.04 16.97
C ARG A 593 -1.76 -5.65 18.17
N ARG A 594 -1.82 -5.00 19.32
CA ARG A 594 -1.22 -5.53 20.55
C ARG A 594 -1.98 -6.75 21.07
N SER A 595 -3.31 -6.70 21.09
CA SER A 595 -4.14 -7.83 21.51
C SER A 595 -4.03 -9.02 20.54
N PRO A 596 -4.10 -10.26 20.99
CA PRO A 596 -4.06 -11.43 20.12
C PRO A 596 -5.19 -11.44 19.09
N ILE A 597 -4.91 -12.00 17.91
CA ILE A 597 -5.89 -12.27 16.85
C ILE A 597 -6.07 -13.78 16.75
N ARG A 598 -7.31 -14.23 16.64
CA ARG A 598 -7.64 -15.65 16.51
C ARG A 598 -6.94 -16.25 15.30
N SER A 599 -6.36 -17.44 15.48
CA SER A 599 -5.75 -18.17 14.37
C SER A 599 -6.81 -18.95 13.60
N PRO A 600 -6.67 -19.05 12.27
CA PRO A 600 -7.51 -19.95 11.49
C PRO A 600 -7.31 -21.41 11.93
N SER A 601 -8.33 -22.21 11.76
CA SER A 601 -8.29 -23.63 12.04
C SER A 601 -9.03 -24.44 10.98
N ILE A 602 -8.60 -25.68 10.76
CA ILE A 602 -9.29 -26.64 9.93
C ILE A 602 -9.47 -27.98 10.67
N PHE A 603 -10.59 -28.61 10.41
CA PHE A 603 -10.90 -29.96 10.87
C PHE A 603 -11.19 -30.85 9.67
N VAL A 604 -10.64 -32.04 9.71
CA VAL A 604 -10.76 -33.05 8.65
C VAL A 604 -11.58 -34.24 9.16
N THR A 605 -12.61 -34.59 8.42
CA THR A 605 -13.50 -35.67 8.80
C THR A 605 -13.79 -36.59 7.61
N PRO A 606 -13.44 -37.87 7.69
CA PRO A 606 -12.64 -38.51 8.75
C PRO A 606 -11.16 -38.05 8.70
N PRO A 607 -10.37 -38.17 9.77
CA PRO A 607 -8.95 -37.81 9.80
C PRO A 607 -8.06 -38.79 9.02
N THR A 608 -8.63 -39.88 8.53
CA THR A 608 -7.98 -40.85 7.67
C THR A 608 -8.74 -40.98 6.36
N GLY A 609 -8.05 -41.29 5.28
CA GLY A 609 -8.63 -41.40 3.95
C GLY A 609 -8.05 -42.55 3.13
N ILE A 610 -8.83 -42.96 2.16
CA ILE A 610 -8.45 -43.95 1.12
C ILE A 610 -8.49 -43.21 -0.21
N ALA A 611 -7.50 -43.43 -1.08
CA ALA A 611 -7.49 -42.84 -2.42
C ALA A 611 -8.84 -43.03 -3.14
N GLY A 612 -9.37 -41.96 -3.70
CA GLY A 612 -10.66 -41.94 -4.39
C GLY A 612 -11.89 -41.77 -3.49
N ARG A 613 -11.74 -41.62 -2.17
CA ARG A 613 -12.84 -41.35 -1.24
C ARG A 613 -12.92 -39.88 -0.84
N ASP A 614 -14.15 -39.45 -0.55
CA ASP A 614 -14.45 -38.11 -0.08
C ASP A 614 -14.02 -37.90 1.38
N VAL A 615 -13.46 -36.73 1.63
CA VAL A 615 -13.14 -36.21 2.95
C VAL A 615 -13.71 -34.81 3.08
N LEU A 616 -14.38 -34.52 4.20
CA LEU A 616 -14.92 -33.20 4.51
C LEU A 616 -13.87 -32.39 5.29
N ILE A 617 -13.59 -31.20 4.82
CA ILE A 617 -12.75 -30.22 5.51
C ILE A 617 -13.62 -29.04 5.90
N VAL A 618 -13.60 -28.69 7.18
CA VAL A 618 -14.28 -27.51 7.71
C VAL A 618 -13.24 -26.54 8.25
N GLY A 619 -13.32 -25.29 7.84
CA GLY A 619 -12.43 -24.23 8.30
C GLY A 619 -13.17 -23.10 9.00
N SER A 620 -12.48 -22.40 9.90
CA SER A 620 -12.99 -21.26 10.63
C SER A 620 -11.89 -20.24 10.93
N ASN A 621 -12.28 -18.98 11.21
CA ASN A 621 -11.41 -17.84 11.50
C ASN A 621 -10.51 -17.44 10.31
N PHE A 622 -10.92 -17.70 9.08
CA PHE A 622 -10.36 -17.12 7.86
C PHE A 622 -11.01 -15.77 7.58
N GLN A 623 -10.50 -15.03 6.58
CA GLN A 623 -11.17 -13.80 6.20
C GLN A 623 -12.52 -14.08 5.52
N PRO A 624 -13.55 -13.26 5.79
CA PRO A 624 -14.84 -13.36 5.12
C PRO A 624 -14.72 -13.21 3.60
N ASP A 625 -15.61 -13.86 2.87
CA ASP A 625 -15.70 -13.77 1.41
C ASP A 625 -14.39 -14.02 0.65
N SER A 626 -13.48 -14.78 1.25
CA SER A 626 -12.15 -15.06 0.71
C SER A 626 -12.10 -16.42 0.02
N ASN A 627 -11.39 -16.48 -1.11
CA ASN A 627 -11.09 -17.75 -1.75
C ASN A 627 -10.13 -18.55 -0.89
N ILE A 628 -10.45 -19.82 -0.69
CA ILE A 628 -9.64 -20.78 0.06
C ILE A 628 -9.06 -21.80 -0.90
N TYR A 629 -7.77 -22.00 -0.81
CA TYR A 629 -7.03 -23.07 -1.49
C TYR A 629 -6.73 -24.16 -0.48
N ILE A 630 -6.97 -25.40 -0.88
CA ILE A 630 -6.74 -26.58 -0.03
C ILE A 630 -5.65 -27.41 -0.69
N GLU A 631 -4.57 -27.64 0.04
CA GLU A 631 -3.41 -28.44 -0.38
C GLU A 631 -3.28 -29.72 0.42
N LEU A 632 -2.87 -30.77 -0.25
CA LEU A 632 -2.39 -31.99 0.35
C LEU A 632 -0.92 -32.19 -0.01
N SER A 633 -0.03 -32.08 0.99
CA SER A 633 1.42 -32.23 0.82
C SER A 633 2.00 -31.40 -0.32
N GLY A 634 1.60 -30.11 -0.42
CA GLY A 634 2.10 -29.15 -1.43
C GLY A 634 1.39 -29.19 -2.79
N THR A 635 0.33 -30.00 -2.93
CA THR A 635 -0.48 -30.03 -4.15
C THR A 635 -1.88 -29.50 -3.85
N VAL A 636 -2.32 -28.48 -4.60
CA VAL A 636 -3.69 -27.96 -4.49
C VAL A 636 -4.67 -29.02 -4.99
N VAL A 637 -5.54 -29.47 -4.10
CA VAL A 637 -6.53 -30.54 -4.36
C VAL A 637 -7.95 -30.01 -4.48
N ALA A 638 -8.23 -28.81 -3.93
CA ALA A 638 -9.51 -28.15 -4.04
C ALA A 638 -9.40 -26.64 -3.78
N TYR A 639 -10.46 -25.93 -4.16
CA TYR A 639 -10.68 -24.55 -3.72
C TYR A 639 -12.15 -24.35 -3.35
N THR A 640 -12.41 -23.41 -2.45
CA THR A 640 -13.74 -23.02 -1.99
C THR A 640 -13.73 -21.54 -1.62
N LYS A 641 -14.80 -21.06 -1.02
CA LYS A 641 -14.93 -19.68 -0.54
C LYS A 641 -15.47 -19.69 0.90
N THR A 642 -14.99 -18.75 1.73
CA THR A 642 -15.56 -18.51 3.06
C THR A 642 -16.87 -17.77 2.97
N ASN A 643 -17.73 -18.00 3.96
CA ASN A 643 -18.93 -17.21 4.20
C ASN A 643 -18.63 -15.87 4.92
N GLU A 644 -19.66 -15.15 5.30
CA GLU A 644 -19.56 -13.85 5.99
C GLU A 644 -18.89 -13.97 7.37
N GLU A 645 -18.91 -15.14 8.01
CA GLU A 645 -18.24 -15.40 9.29
C GLU A 645 -16.79 -15.92 9.15
N GLY A 646 -16.26 -15.99 7.92
CA GLY A 646 -14.93 -16.52 7.67
C GLY A 646 -14.82 -18.04 7.85
N ALA A 647 -15.93 -18.76 7.69
CA ALA A 647 -15.98 -20.21 7.75
C ALA A 647 -16.22 -20.81 6.36
N PHE A 648 -15.73 -22.05 6.16
CA PHE A 648 -16.00 -22.81 4.94
C PHE A 648 -16.18 -24.30 5.22
N ALA A 649 -16.81 -25.00 4.28
CA ALA A 649 -16.83 -26.45 4.21
C ALA A 649 -16.50 -26.88 2.78
N ALA A 650 -15.57 -27.81 2.63
CA ALA A 650 -15.17 -28.34 1.33
C ALA A 650 -15.09 -29.85 1.37
N ARG A 651 -15.56 -30.50 0.32
CA ARG A 651 -15.33 -31.96 0.10
C ARG A 651 -14.18 -32.10 -0.89
N ILE A 652 -13.22 -32.91 -0.57
CA ILE A 652 -12.12 -33.26 -1.47
C ILE A 652 -12.14 -34.77 -1.72
N PHE A 653 -11.75 -35.17 -2.91
CA PHE A 653 -11.37 -36.55 -3.17
C PHE A 653 -9.93 -36.77 -2.71
N THR A 654 -9.70 -37.77 -1.89
CA THR A 654 -8.33 -38.18 -1.52
C THR A 654 -7.58 -38.58 -2.79
N PRO A 655 -6.53 -37.87 -3.20
CA PRO A 655 -5.79 -38.21 -4.43
C PRO A 655 -5.01 -39.53 -4.24
N LEU A 656 -4.66 -40.17 -5.36
CA LEU A 656 -3.76 -41.30 -5.34
C LEU A 656 -2.33 -40.80 -5.09
N THR A 657 -1.86 -40.98 -3.86
CA THR A 657 -0.50 -40.58 -3.41
C THR A 657 0.04 -41.69 -2.48
N SER A 658 1.22 -41.49 -1.91
CA SER A 658 1.81 -42.44 -0.96
C SER A 658 0.89 -42.56 0.26
N GLU A 659 0.81 -43.77 0.82
CA GLU A 659 0.21 -44.03 2.14
C GLU A 659 1.07 -43.37 3.23
N GLY A 660 0.44 -43.18 4.39
CA GLY A 660 1.09 -42.57 5.55
C GLY A 660 0.54 -41.19 5.91
N GLN A 661 1.28 -40.47 6.72
CA GLN A 661 0.88 -39.17 7.22
C GLN A 661 1.17 -38.06 6.21
N HIS A 662 0.16 -37.28 5.93
CA HIS A 662 0.23 -36.12 5.06
C HIS A 662 -0.16 -34.84 5.82
N THR A 663 0.32 -33.72 5.34
CA THR A 663 -0.13 -32.39 5.78
C THR A 663 -1.22 -31.91 4.85
N LEU A 664 -2.38 -31.63 5.41
CA LEU A 664 -3.46 -30.94 4.74
C LEU A 664 -3.45 -29.47 5.20
N ALA A 665 -3.38 -28.56 4.26
CA ALA A 665 -3.33 -27.12 4.54
C ALA A 665 -4.50 -26.43 3.83
N ALA A 666 -5.05 -25.40 4.46
CA ALA A 666 -5.96 -24.47 3.83
C ALA A 666 -5.44 -23.05 4.03
N TYR A 667 -5.45 -22.24 2.97
CA TYR A 667 -5.00 -20.85 3.02
C TYR A 667 -5.89 -19.96 2.17
N ASP A 668 -6.03 -18.71 2.60
CA ASP A 668 -6.76 -17.68 1.87
C ASP A 668 -5.83 -16.73 1.11
N GLN A 669 -6.40 -15.82 0.33
CA GLN A 669 -5.65 -14.82 -0.44
C GLN A 669 -4.89 -13.81 0.44
N THR A 670 -5.23 -13.70 1.71
CA THR A 670 -4.65 -12.74 2.65
C THR A 670 -3.53 -13.35 3.51
N GLY A 671 -3.12 -14.59 3.19
CA GLY A 671 -2.06 -15.29 3.89
C GLY A 671 -2.48 -15.94 5.21
N ASN A 672 -3.76 -15.95 5.55
CA ASN A 672 -4.26 -16.75 6.64
C ASN A 672 -4.19 -18.23 6.24
N PHE A 673 -3.63 -19.07 7.12
CA PHE A 673 -3.56 -20.48 6.85
C PHE A 673 -3.73 -21.33 8.09
N ALA A 674 -4.18 -22.57 7.89
CA ALA A 674 -4.29 -23.58 8.92
C ALA A 674 -3.86 -24.94 8.36
N VAL A 675 -3.34 -25.78 9.23
CA VAL A 675 -2.90 -27.13 8.86
C VAL A 675 -3.57 -28.18 9.75
N ALA A 676 -3.76 -29.37 9.18
CA ALA A 676 -4.18 -30.54 9.89
C ALA A 676 -3.39 -31.77 9.39
N SER A 677 -3.20 -32.74 10.27
CA SER A 677 -2.66 -34.03 9.87
C SER A 677 -3.76 -34.87 9.23
N PHE A 678 -3.43 -35.53 8.14
CA PHE A 678 -4.31 -36.44 7.43
C PHE A 678 -3.55 -37.71 7.10
N TYR A 679 -4.09 -38.87 7.45
CA TYR A 679 -3.46 -40.14 7.22
C TYR A 679 -4.11 -40.88 6.04
N ILE A 680 -3.32 -41.28 5.06
CA ILE A 680 -3.79 -42.09 3.92
C ILE A 680 -3.51 -43.55 4.20
N GLU A 681 -4.58 -44.32 4.34
CA GLU A 681 -4.54 -45.75 4.69
C GLU A 681 -4.22 -46.62 3.47
N PHE A 682 -4.64 -46.20 2.29
CA PHE A 682 -4.40 -46.90 1.03
C PHE A 682 -4.03 -45.87 -0.04
N GLY A 683 -2.83 -45.97 -0.56
CA GLY A 683 -2.25 -45.02 -1.47
C GLY A 683 -1.51 -45.65 -2.65
N PHE A 684 -0.57 -44.92 -3.23
CA PHE A 684 0.16 -45.32 -4.44
C PHE A 684 1.02 -46.56 -4.26
N ASN A 685 1.70 -46.73 -3.09
CA ASN A 685 2.58 -47.86 -2.87
C ASN A 685 1.78 -49.15 -2.77
N ASN A 686 0.61 -49.12 -2.14
CA ASN A 686 -0.29 -50.29 -2.10
C ASN A 686 -0.75 -50.72 -3.49
N VAL A 687 -1.04 -49.74 -4.39
CA VAL A 687 -1.37 -50.05 -5.79
C VAL A 687 -0.16 -50.58 -6.53
N ALA A 688 1.03 -49.99 -6.30
CA ALA A 688 2.27 -50.44 -6.91
C ALA A 688 2.65 -51.87 -6.46
N GLU A 689 2.49 -52.18 -5.17
CA GLU A 689 2.72 -53.49 -4.59
C GLU A 689 1.77 -54.55 -5.18
N LEU A 690 0.46 -54.20 -5.27
CA LEU A 690 -0.53 -55.07 -5.92
C LEU A 690 -0.25 -55.29 -7.41
N LEU A 691 0.27 -54.30 -8.13
CA LEU A 691 0.68 -54.40 -9.53
C LEU A 691 1.96 -55.23 -9.69
N GLU A 692 2.91 -55.17 -8.75
CA GLU A 692 4.12 -55.99 -8.74
C GLU A 692 3.80 -57.45 -8.48
N GLU A 693 2.92 -57.75 -7.51
CA GLU A 693 2.39 -59.09 -7.26
C GLU A 693 1.64 -59.66 -8.48
N SER A 694 0.90 -58.79 -9.21
CA SER A 694 0.16 -59.19 -10.42
C SER A 694 1.01 -59.60 -11.60
N ARG A 695 2.31 -59.24 -11.64
CA ARG A 695 3.23 -59.68 -12.67
C ARG A 695 3.53 -61.17 -12.64
N THR A 696 3.23 -61.83 -11.56
CA THR A 696 3.58 -63.26 -11.31
C THR A 696 2.38 -64.22 -11.39
N ASP A 697 1.13 -63.75 -11.36
CA ASP A 697 -0.04 -64.69 -11.37
C ASP A 697 -1.35 -64.03 -11.88
N LYS A 698 -2.06 -64.71 -12.80
CA LYS A 698 -3.36 -64.30 -13.36
C LYS A 698 -4.46 -64.19 -12.29
N ALA A 699 -4.39 -65.00 -11.22
CA ALA A 699 -5.34 -64.93 -10.12
C ALA A 699 -5.25 -63.64 -9.30
N THR A 700 -4.09 -63.03 -9.26
CA THR A 700 -3.87 -61.74 -8.58
C THR A 700 -4.44 -60.58 -9.38
N LEU A 701 -4.43 -60.63 -10.72
CA LEU A 701 -5.09 -59.65 -11.60
C LEU A 701 -6.61 -59.68 -11.41
N GLU A 702 -7.22 -60.83 -11.26
CA GLU A 702 -8.64 -60.98 -10.98
C GLU A 702 -9.01 -60.44 -9.58
N LYS A 703 -8.14 -60.60 -8.59
CA LYS A 703 -8.30 -59.99 -7.25
C LYS A 703 -8.18 -58.49 -7.26
N ILE A 704 -7.27 -57.94 -8.06
CA ILE A 704 -7.11 -56.47 -8.21
C ILE A 704 -8.35 -55.90 -8.90
N LEU A 705 -8.81 -56.51 -9.99
CA LEU A 705 -10.02 -56.10 -10.68
C LEU A 705 -11.25 -56.15 -9.76
N ALA A 706 -11.41 -57.24 -9.00
CA ALA A 706 -12.50 -57.40 -8.05
C ALA A 706 -12.42 -56.33 -6.91
N ARG A 707 -11.20 -56.01 -6.45
CA ARG A 707 -11.00 -54.97 -5.44
C ARG A 707 -11.24 -53.54 -5.98
N MET A 708 -10.87 -53.28 -7.22
CA MET A 708 -11.17 -52.03 -7.90
C MET A 708 -12.68 -51.88 -8.16
N GLU A 709 -13.36 -52.95 -8.57
CA GLU A 709 -14.83 -52.99 -8.68
C GLU A 709 -15.53 -52.79 -7.34
N GLU A 710 -15.02 -53.40 -6.27
CA GLU A 710 -15.52 -53.16 -4.91
C GLU A 710 -15.36 -51.72 -4.47
N LEU A 711 -14.23 -51.05 -4.77
CA LEU A 711 -13.97 -49.64 -4.50
C LEU A 711 -14.89 -48.73 -5.32
N VAL A 712 -15.13 -49.05 -6.58
CA VAL A 712 -16.06 -48.32 -7.45
C VAL A 712 -17.51 -48.49 -6.98
N ASN A 713 -17.89 -49.70 -6.59
CA ASN A 713 -19.25 -49.99 -6.10
C ASN A 713 -19.52 -49.40 -4.71
N LEU A 714 -18.52 -49.31 -3.86
CA LEU A 714 -18.61 -48.59 -2.59
C LEU A 714 -18.76 -47.06 -2.80
N GLY A 715 -18.17 -46.50 -3.86
CA GLY A 715 -18.40 -45.13 -4.28
C GLY A 715 -19.86 -44.89 -4.72
N ASN A 716 -20.42 -45.82 -5.50
CA ASN A 716 -21.78 -45.72 -6.01
C ASN A 716 -22.88 -46.02 -4.97
N SER A 717 -22.58 -46.81 -3.92
CA SER A 717 -23.56 -47.13 -2.89
C SER A 717 -23.81 -46.02 -1.87
N THR A 718 -22.88 -45.06 -1.76
CA THR A 718 -23.04 -43.83 -0.96
C THR A 718 -23.87 -42.76 -1.68
N GLU A 719 -23.96 -42.79 -3.00
CA GLU A 719 -24.84 -41.85 -3.76
C GLU A 719 -26.33 -42.25 -3.63
N ALA A 720 -26.64 -43.51 -3.44
CA ALA A 720 -28.03 -43.97 -3.36
C ALA A 720 -28.74 -43.63 -2.03
N SER A 721 -28.00 -43.29 -0.97
CA SER A 721 -28.57 -42.91 0.32
C SER A 721 -28.78 -41.40 0.56
N ASN A 722 -28.28 -40.53 -0.34
CA ASN A 722 -28.34 -39.09 -0.18
C ASN A 722 -29.16 -38.37 -1.28
N SER A 723 -29.96 -39.06 -2.10
CA SER A 723 -30.69 -38.45 -3.23
C SER A 723 -32.07 -37.91 -2.87
N SER A 724 -32.23 -37.28 -1.69
CA SER A 724 -33.49 -36.62 -1.31
C SER A 724 -33.30 -35.15 -0.90
N ALA A 725 -32.34 -34.41 -1.45
CA ALA A 725 -32.33 -32.96 -1.34
C ALA A 725 -31.51 -32.30 -2.47
N SER A 726 -32.24 -31.51 -3.23
CA SER A 726 -31.80 -30.48 -4.21
C SER A 726 -31.22 -30.97 -5.54
N GLY A 727 -32.02 -30.73 -6.57
CA GLY A 727 -31.70 -31.04 -7.96
C GLY A 727 -30.94 -29.93 -8.65
N ALA A 728 -30.41 -30.32 -9.77
CA ALA A 728 -30.19 -29.60 -11.04
C ALA A 728 -28.80 -29.10 -11.42
N GLU A 729 -27.74 -29.15 -10.63
CA GLU A 729 -26.40 -28.77 -11.13
C GLU A 729 -25.27 -29.82 -11.06
N SER A 730 -25.54 -30.98 -10.51
CA SER A 730 -24.50 -32.03 -10.33
C SER A 730 -24.23 -32.92 -11.53
N SER A 731 -25.08 -32.91 -12.55
CA SER A 731 -25.00 -33.90 -13.64
C SER A 731 -23.89 -33.66 -14.68
N GLN A 732 -23.35 -32.46 -14.80
CA GLN A 732 -22.26 -32.18 -15.76
C GLN A 732 -20.86 -32.44 -15.18
N LEU A 733 -20.66 -32.25 -13.88
CA LEU A 733 -19.38 -32.56 -13.24
C LEU A 733 -19.14 -34.06 -13.09
N THR A 734 -20.18 -34.83 -12.74
CA THR A 734 -20.07 -36.31 -12.66
C THR A 734 -19.74 -36.95 -14.01
N SER A 735 -20.26 -36.40 -15.13
CA SER A 735 -19.94 -36.88 -16.47
C SER A 735 -18.50 -36.57 -16.89
N PHE A 736 -17.94 -35.46 -16.47
CA PHE A 736 -16.57 -35.06 -16.79
C PHE A 736 -15.55 -35.92 -16.03
N TRP A 737 -15.78 -36.22 -14.77
CA TRP A 737 -14.90 -37.06 -13.96
C TRP A 737 -15.01 -38.56 -14.31
N ALA A 738 -16.19 -39.03 -14.72
CA ALA A 738 -16.33 -40.36 -15.28
C ALA A 738 -15.54 -40.54 -16.61
N LEU A 739 -15.43 -39.50 -17.41
CA LEU A 739 -14.60 -39.48 -18.62
C LEU A 739 -13.10 -39.47 -18.31
N ILE A 740 -12.65 -38.77 -17.26
CA ILE A 740 -11.25 -38.76 -16.83
C ILE A 740 -10.88 -40.13 -16.23
N PHE A 741 -11.77 -40.73 -15.44
CA PHE A 741 -11.57 -42.08 -14.88
C PHE A 741 -11.55 -43.16 -16.00
N ALA A 742 -12.44 -43.05 -16.98
CA ALA A 742 -12.43 -43.95 -18.14
C ALA A 742 -11.19 -43.75 -19.02
N GLY A 743 -10.68 -42.48 -19.16
CA GLY A 743 -9.45 -42.16 -19.83
C GLY A 743 -8.21 -42.70 -19.13
N ALA A 744 -8.13 -42.58 -17.81
CA ALA A 744 -7.04 -43.15 -16.98
C ALA A 744 -7.03 -44.68 -17.02
N LEU A 745 -8.22 -45.29 -16.97
CA LEU A 745 -8.39 -46.74 -17.14
C LEU A 745 -7.97 -47.19 -18.54
N GLY A 746 -8.30 -46.42 -19.58
CA GLY A 746 -7.93 -46.69 -20.96
C GLY A 746 -6.40 -46.60 -21.18
N VAL A 747 -5.73 -45.65 -20.56
CA VAL A 747 -4.27 -45.54 -20.61
C VAL A 747 -3.57 -46.66 -19.86
N ALA A 748 -4.09 -47.06 -18.69
CA ALA A 748 -3.56 -48.20 -17.92
C ALA A 748 -3.73 -49.51 -18.66
N LEU A 749 -4.90 -49.76 -19.28
CA LEU A 749 -5.17 -50.93 -20.13
C LEU A 749 -4.34 -50.91 -21.43
N GLY A 750 -4.15 -49.72 -22.05
CA GLY A 750 -3.31 -49.52 -23.24
C GLY A 750 -1.84 -49.83 -22.96
N LEU A 751 -1.31 -49.40 -21.81
CA LEU A 751 0.04 -49.68 -21.36
C LEU A 751 0.22 -51.18 -21.02
N ALA A 752 -0.77 -51.81 -20.37
CA ALA A 752 -0.73 -53.23 -20.08
C ALA A 752 -0.80 -54.08 -21.37
N LEU A 753 -1.64 -53.72 -22.35
CA LEU A 753 -1.72 -54.41 -23.64
C LEU A 753 -0.45 -54.16 -24.48
N GLY A 754 0.13 -52.95 -24.46
CA GLY A 754 1.37 -52.60 -25.13
C GLY A 754 2.58 -53.42 -24.63
N LEU A 755 2.65 -53.64 -23.33
CA LEU A 755 3.68 -54.50 -22.71
C LEU A 755 3.48 -55.98 -22.99
N LEU A 756 2.23 -56.45 -23.15
CA LEU A 756 1.91 -57.82 -23.54
C LEU A 756 2.22 -58.11 -25.03
N LEU A 757 2.03 -57.11 -25.90
CA LEU A 757 2.28 -57.25 -27.34
C LEU A 757 3.76 -57.06 -27.75
N SER A 758 4.57 -56.45 -26.89
CA SER A 758 6.04 -56.26 -27.13
C SER A 758 6.89 -57.52 -26.86
N ARG A 759 6.30 -58.62 -26.35
CA ARG A 759 6.98 -59.91 -26.13
C ARG A 759 6.60 -60.93 -27.17
N ARG A 760 6.93 -60.71 -28.46
CA ARG A 760 7.08 -61.83 -29.41
C ARG A 760 8.57 -62.22 -29.49
N PRO A 761 8.90 -63.47 -29.31
CA PRO A 761 10.26 -63.90 -29.47
C PRO A 761 10.67 -63.81 -30.95
N GLN A 762 11.80 -63.16 -31.22
CA GLN A 762 12.46 -63.34 -32.48
C GLN A 762 12.96 -64.75 -32.62
N LYS A 763 12.48 -65.42 -33.68
CA LYS A 763 13.19 -66.55 -34.29
C LYS A 763 14.15 -66.04 -35.37
#